data_5da5f3283b1b95917ba2d13e81a09ec7
#
_entry.id   5da5f3283b1b95917ba2d13e81a09ec7
#
_cell.length_a   1.000
_cell.length_b   1.000
_cell.length_c   1.000
_cell.angle_alpha   90.00
_cell.angle_beta   90.00
_cell.angle_gamma   90.00
#
_symmetry.space_group_name_H-M   'P 1'
#
loop_
_entity.id
_entity.type
_entity.pdbx_description
1 polymer ?
#
loop_
_entity_poly.entity_id
_entity_poly.type
_entity_poly.pdbx_seq_one_letter_code
_entity_poly.pdbx_strand_id
1 'polypeptide(L)'
;MELKYGTWTVSSYEPADARALCAAGFSPITAALLCSRGYRDADAAREFLSCSYPLSSPFDLLDMDKAAARVRLALQRREHIAVFGDYDVDGITATCLLTEYLRSRGGHVTSYIPARLEEGYGLNPLAIDTLKKQGVELIVTVDCGITANQEAQLCKELGIDLVITDHHECKSELPQAAALVDPHRKDQPQPVMEMAGVGVAFKLAAAIEGDQEKLLDQYCDFLCLGTVADVMPLTGENRTMVARGLRALANPKRVGIAALMAECAVQKGPVTAGTIGYTLAPRINAAGRMGEVHVATELFLTHDAARAVELAGTLCRLNRKRQEIEGSIYQSAVAMLPPGGPPQAIVLADESWHQGVVGIVASRMAEEYSCPTFLICLDGDKGKASSRSYGGFNLFRSLEQLSGLLESYGGHELAAGFTIRRACIEPFREKMLQLCSSFRQSDACSTALAIDCEIPPELLTIENIQALDELEPCGAGCPRPILCMRGLQVTELTEVGGGKHLRLRLSKGPFTWGAIFFSTNAQRAAVAQGDVVDIAFTPQINEYRSMRSVQLNLVDIRPDKAFREAQGHDRAVYRKHLSGGELSCDEADSLLPARQDFVAVWRYLAAFSQDGTLCEELGCLSRKISRCAKLPLSAGKTRICLDVLAEQGLVQLEQRPKTLLIRLCADGRKVDLEKSPILIHLKKQKAGT
;
A
#
# COMPACT_ATOMS: atom_id res chain seq x y z
N MET A 1 -9.17 -19.27 -9.54
CA MET A 1 -9.25 -17.95 -8.88
C MET A 1 -8.01 -17.80 -8.01
N GLU A 2 -7.05 -17.04 -8.43
CA GLU A 2 -6.11 -16.51 -7.48
C GLU A 2 -6.80 -15.33 -6.81
N LEU A 3 -7.23 -15.51 -5.57
CA LEU A 3 -7.71 -14.47 -4.69
C LEU A 3 -6.58 -13.45 -4.53
N LYS A 4 -6.90 -12.17 -4.34
CA LYS A 4 -5.89 -11.15 -4.02
C LYS A 4 -4.99 -11.64 -2.88
N TYR A 5 -5.60 -12.36 -1.95
CA TYR A 5 -4.93 -13.05 -0.85
C TYR A 5 -5.19 -14.56 -0.98
N GLY A 6 -4.15 -15.38 -1.02
CA GLY A 6 -4.27 -16.84 -1.11
C GLY A 6 -4.91 -17.44 0.13
N THR A 7 -4.51 -16.95 1.30
CA THR A 7 -5.00 -17.41 2.62
C THR A 7 -5.44 -16.23 3.50
N TRP A 8 -6.34 -16.50 4.44
CA TRP A 8 -6.64 -15.61 5.57
C TRP A 8 -6.09 -16.22 6.84
N THR A 9 -5.28 -15.46 7.55
CA THR A 9 -4.80 -15.80 8.87
C THR A 9 -5.58 -14.96 9.87
N VAL A 10 -6.52 -15.59 10.57
CA VAL A 10 -7.32 -14.94 11.62
C VAL A 10 -6.64 -15.17 12.95
N SER A 11 -6.29 -14.09 13.65
CA SER A 11 -5.71 -14.18 14.99
C SER A 11 -6.74 -14.74 15.97
N SER A 12 -6.28 -15.61 16.85
CA SER A 12 -7.10 -16.19 17.92
C SER A 12 -6.78 -15.52 19.25
N TYR A 13 -7.75 -15.46 20.13
CA TYR A 13 -7.59 -15.01 21.51
C TYR A 13 -8.46 -15.84 22.45
N GLU A 14 -8.11 -15.85 23.72
CA GLU A 14 -8.90 -16.54 24.74
C GLU A 14 -10.15 -15.72 25.10
N PRO A 15 -11.36 -16.28 24.98
CA PRO A 15 -12.58 -15.55 25.31
C PRO A 15 -12.66 -15.07 26.77
N ALA A 16 -11.90 -15.69 27.68
CA ALA A 16 -11.80 -15.26 29.05
C ALA A 16 -11.10 -13.91 29.20
N ASP A 17 -10.01 -13.69 28.44
CA ASP A 17 -9.25 -12.44 28.44
C ASP A 17 -10.13 -11.28 27.92
N ALA A 18 -10.86 -11.51 26.83
CA ALA A 18 -11.77 -10.49 26.30
C ALA A 18 -12.89 -10.13 27.29
N ARG A 19 -13.45 -11.13 28.01
CA ARG A 19 -14.43 -10.86 29.09
C ARG A 19 -13.81 -10.07 30.25
N ALA A 20 -12.57 -10.34 30.61
CA ALA A 20 -11.86 -9.58 31.64
C ALA A 20 -11.66 -8.12 31.24
N LEU A 21 -11.27 -7.86 29.99
CA LEU A 21 -11.18 -6.49 29.48
C LEU A 21 -12.56 -5.79 29.42
N CYS A 22 -13.62 -6.51 29.01
CA CYS A 22 -14.98 -5.95 29.06
C CYS A 22 -15.39 -5.58 30.50
N ALA A 23 -15.07 -6.42 31.50
CA ALA A 23 -15.32 -6.11 32.90
C ALA A 23 -14.50 -4.90 33.41
N ALA A 24 -13.35 -4.63 32.79
CA ALA A 24 -12.51 -3.46 33.06
C ALA A 24 -12.97 -2.18 32.33
N GLY A 25 -14.09 -2.24 31.57
CA GLY A 25 -14.75 -1.10 30.92
C GLY A 25 -14.48 -0.93 29.41
N PHE A 26 -13.73 -1.84 28.77
CA PHE A 26 -13.55 -1.78 27.31
C PHE A 26 -14.79 -2.26 26.57
N SER A 27 -15.04 -1.68 25.38
CA SER A 27 -16.13 -2.17 24.53
C SER A 27 -15.85 -3.61 24.07
N PRO A 28 -16.88 -4.44 23.82
CA PRO A 28 -16.66 -5.83 23.41
C PRO A 28 -15.79 -5.99 22.17
N ILE A 29 -15.93 -5.11 21.19
CA ILE A 29 -15.12 -5.16 19.97
C ILE A 29 -13.68 -4.71 20.22
N THR A 30 -13.47 -3.66 21.04
CA THR A 30 -12.14 -3.19 21.44
C THR A 30 -11.42 -4.26 22.25
N ALA A 31 -12.12 -4.92 23.20
CA ALA A 31 -11.57 -6.01 24.00
C ALA A 31 -11.11 -7.20 23.12
N ALA A 32 -11.95 -7.63 22.17
CA ALA A 32 -11.59 -8.69 21.24
C ALA A 32 -10.35 -8.34 20.41
N LEU A 33 -10.27 -7.10 19.88
CA LEU A 33 -9.15 -6.61 19.09
C LEU A 33 -7.86 -6.50 19.91
N LEU A 34 -7.93 -5.94 21.11
CA LEU A 34 -6.77 -5.83 22.00
C LEU A 34 -6.21 -7.21 22.35
N CYS A 35 -7.08 -8.17 22.70
CA CYS A 35 -6.66 -9.55 22.96
C CYS A 35 -6.03 -10.21 21.73
N SER A 36 -6.61 -10.02 20.53
CA SER A 36 -6.05 -10.59 19.30
C SER A 36 -4.68 -10.01 18.94
N ARG A 37 -4.38 -8.79 19.41
CA ARG A 37 -3.09 -8.10 19.29
C ARG A 37 -2.13 -8.37 20.45
N GLY A 38 -2.52 -9.22 21.40
CA GLY A 38 -1.67 -9.66 22.51
C GLY A 38 -1.82 -8.89 23.83
N TYR A 39 -2.70 -7.88 23.89
CA TYR A 39 -3.00 -7.13 25.12
C TYR A 39 -4.06 -7.88 25.94
N ARG A 40 -3.63 -8.63 26.97
CA ARG A 40 -4.50 -9.53 27.75
C ARG A 40 -4.94 -8.96 29.10
N ASP A 41 -4.19 -7.99 29.61
CA ASP A 41 -4.51 -7.32 30.86
C ASP A 41 -4.94 -5.87 30.65
N ALA A 42 -5.74 -5.33 31.60
CA ALA A 42 -6.36 -4.02 31.46
C ALA A 42 -5.37 -2.85 31.53
N ASP A 43 -4.24 -3.01 32.24
CA ASP A 43 -3.27 -1.91 32.40
C ASP A 43 -2.42 -1.79 31.15
N ALA A 44 -1.94 -2.89 30.56
CA ALA A 44 -1.28 -2.88 29.26
C ALA A 44 -2.19 -2.38 28.15
N ALA A 45 -3.48 -2.74 28.18
CA ALA A 45 -4.48 -2.24 27.24
C ALA A 45 -4.68 -0.72 27.36
N ARG A 46 -4.78 -0.19 28.59
CA ARG A 46 -4.87 1.26 28.84
C ARG A 46 -3.61 2.01 28.42
N GLU A 47 -2.44 1.47 28.74
CA GLU A 47 -1.15 2.04 28.30
C GLU A 47 -1.09 2.18 26.78
N PHE A 48 -1.42 1.12 26.06
CA PHE A 48 -1.49 1.16 24.60
C PHE A 48 -2.45 2.22 24.07
N LEU A 49 -3.67 2.29 24.59
CA LEU A 49 -4.69 3.25 24.14
C LEU A 49 -4.38 4.70 24.57
N SER A 50 -3.70 4.89 25.70
CA SER A 50 -3.33 6.23 26.19
C SER A 50 -2.32 6.93 25.29
N CYS A 51 -1.56 6.15 24.50
CA CYS A 51 -0.45 6.67 23.67
C CYS A 51 0.53 7.54 24.50
N SER A 52 0.91 7.07 25.70
CA SER A 52 1.74 7.80 26.67
C SER A 52 3.07 7.10 26.94
N TYR A 53 3.65 6.47 25.93
CA TYR A 53 4.98 5.88 26.06
C TYR A 53 6.01 6.97 26.34
N PRO A 54 6.97 6.73 27.28
CA PRO A 54 8.00 7.68 27.57
C PRO A 54 8.91 7.91 26.37
N LEU A 55 9.39 9.13 26.22
CA LEU A 55 10.41 9.45 25.23
C LEU A 55 11.76 8.91 25.71
N SER A 56 12.48 8.22 24.82
CA SER A 56 13.87 7.80 25.06
C SER A 56 14.80 9.00 25.20
N SER A 57 15.92 8.80 25.86
CA SER A 57 16.95 9.87 25.94
C SER A 57 17.49 10.17 24.53
N PRO A 58 17.67 11.44 24.14
CA PRO A 58 18.37 11.76 22.90
C PRO A 58 19.77 11.15 22.82
N PHE A 59 20.42 11.00 23.98
CA PHE A 59 21.78 10.46 24.09
C PHE A 59 21.88 8.94 23.99
N ASP A 60 20.75 8.24 23.83
CA ASP A 60 20.74 6.83 23.47
C ASP A 60 21.21 6.63 22.00
N LEU A 61 21.10 7.67 21.16
CA LEU A 61 21.64 7.69 19.80
C LEU A 61 23.15 8.01 19.83
N LEU A 62 23.92 7.15 19.20
CA LEU A 62 25.39 7.30 19.13
C LEU A 62 25.78 8.63 18.46
N ASP A 63 26.83 9.28 18.97
CA ASP A 63 27.35 10.59 18.57
C ASP A 63 26.37 11.78 18.75
N MET A 64 25.23 11.59 19.40
CA MET A 64 24.29 12.69 19.69
C MET A 64 24.93 13.76 20.59
N ASP A 65 25.79 13.37 21.54
CA ASP A 65 26.56 14.27 22.40
C ASP A 65 27.50 15.15 21.58
N LYS A 66 28.23 14.56 20.60
CA LYS A 66 29.13 15.29 19.69
C LYS A 66 28.34 16.22 18.76
N ALA A 67 27.22 15.75 18.21
CA ALA A 67 26.35 16.57 17.38
C ALA A 67 25.82 17.78 18.12
N ALA A 68 25.25 17.58 19.31
CA ALA A 68 24.76 18.66 20.16
C ALA A 68 25.86 19.63 20.57
N ALA A 69 27.06 19.13 20.93
CA ALA A 69 28.19 19.97 21.27
C ALA A 69 28.66 20.85 20.10
N ARG A 70 28.76 20.26 18.88
CA ARG A 70 29.17 20.99 17.68
C ARG A 70 28.17 22.08 17.28
N VAL A 71 26.86 21.77 17.35
CA VAL A 71 25.82 22.77 17.04
C VAL A 71 25.76 23.86 18.09
N ARG A 72 25.91 23.55 19.40
CA ARG A 72 26.00 24.56 20.45
C ARG A 72 27.20 25.48 20.24
N LEU A 73 28.34 24.93 19.83
CA LEU A 73 29.54 25.72 19.52
C LEU A 73 29.28 26.68 18.35
N ALA A 74 28.59 26.23 17.28
CA ALA A 74 28.21 27.08 16.16
C ALA A 74 27.30 28.24 16.59
N LEU A 75 26.30 27.96 17.44
CA LEU A 75 25.42 28.98 17.99
C LEU A 75 26.19 30.01 18.83
N GLN A 76 27.12 29.56 19.70
CA GLN A 76 27.96 30.43 20.53
C GLN A 76 28.88 31.32 19.69
N ARG A 77 29.45 30.77 18.61
CA ARG A 77 30.35 31.50 17.70
C ARG A 77 29.62 32.31 16.65
N ARG A 78 28.29 32.18 16.56
CA ARG A 78 27.46 32.80 15.52
C ARG A 78 27.84 32.35 14.10
N GLU A 79 28.30 31.10 13.97
CA GLU A 79 28.64 30.53 12.67
C GLU A 79 27.37 30.45 11.79
N HIS A 80 27.54 30.57 10.47
CA HIS A 80 26.46 30.37 9.53
C HIS A 80 26.18 28.89 9.39
N ILE A 81 24.98 28.44 9.82
CA ILE A 81 24.56 27.06 9.82
C ILE A 81 23.61 26.83 8.63
N ALA A 82 23.87 25.82 7.84
CA ALA A 82 22.88 25.31 6.87
C ALA A 82 22.19 24.06 7.41
N VAL A 83 20.86 24.04 7.45
CA VAL A 83 20.07 22.83 7.66
C VAL A 83 19.73 22.28 6.29
N PHE A 84 20.30 21.13 5.96
CA PHE A 84 20.20 20.49 4.65
C PHE A 84 19.29 19.26 4.74
N GLY A 85 18.16 19.25 4.06
CA GLY A 85 17.18 18.17 4.14
C GLY A 85 16.82 17.54 2.80
N ASP A 86 15.94 16.52 2.85
CA ASP A 86 15.36 15.90 1.66
C ASP A 86 14.03 16.59 1.23
N TYR A 87 13.58 16.27 0.05
CA TYR A 87 12.45 16.91 -0.66
C TYR A 87 11.08 16.31 -0.36
N ASP A 88 10.97 15.27 0.44
CA ASP A 88 9.69 14.69 0.86
C ASP A 88 9.16 15.31 2.16
N VAL A 89 8.03 14.79 2.66
CA VAL A 89 7.40 15.36 3.87
C VAL A 89 8.30 15.24 5.09
N ASP A 90 9.03 14.13 5.24
CA ASP A 90 9.90 13.92 6.39
C ASP A 90 11.06 14.89 6.35
N GLY A 91 11.81 14.95 5.25
CA GLY A 91 12.93 15.88 5.08
C GLY A 91 12.48 17.34 5.17
N ILE A 92 11.33 17.71 4.60
CA ILE A 92 10.78 19.08 4.70
C ILE A 92 10.43 19.42 6.15
N THR A 93 9.75 18.53 6.89
CA THR A 93 9.36 18.81 8.28
C THR A 93 10.55 18.79 9.22
N ALA A 94 11.53 17.90 9.00
CA ALA A 94 12.81 17.89 9.72
C ALA A 94 13.59 19.18 9.52
N THR A 95 13.68 19.64 8.26
CA THR A 95 14.34 20.90 7.90
C THR A 95 13.66 22.09 8.58
N CYS A 96 12.33 22.16 8.53
CA CYS A 96 11.57 23.24 9.13
C CYS A 96 11.70 23.25 10.66
N LEU A 97 11.58 22.07 11.29
CA LEU A 97 11.72 21.91 12.74
C LEU A 97 13.08 22.44 13.22
N LEU A 98 14.16 21.90 12.65
CA LEU A 98 15.50 22.25 13.10
C LEU A 98 15.88 23.69 12.76
N THR A 99 15.46 24.20 11.60
CA THR A 99 15.66 25.60 11.20
C THR A 99 14.96 26.56 12.16
N GLU A 100 13.69 26.33 12.47
CA GLU A 100 12.92 27.16 13.40
C GLU A 100 13.51 27.11 14.81
N TYR A 101 13.86 25.90 15.28
CA TYR A 101 14.49 25.72 16.58
C TYR A 101 15.80 26.51 16.70
N LEU A 102 16.73 26.33 15.75
CA LEU A 102 18.03 27.00 15.79
C LEU A 102 17.91 28.54 15.66
N ARG A 103 16.99 29.02 14.81
CA ARG A 103 16.68 30.47 14.72
C ARG A 103 16.14 31.02 16.05
N SER A 104 15.29 30.27 16.75
CA SER A 104 14.75 30.66 18.06
C SER A 104 15.84 30.78 19.12
N ARG A 105 17.01 30.13 18.90
CA ARG A 105 18.21 30.22 19.74
C ARG A 105 19.19 31.30 19.28
N GLY A 106 18.79 32.16 18.34
CA GLY A 106 19.63 33.26 17.82
C GLY A 106 20.65 32.82 16.77
N GLY A 107 20.51 31.61 16.22
CA GLY A 107 21.37 31.09 15.17
C GLY A 107 21.17 31.82 13.82
N HIS A 108 22.28 32.05 13.11
CA HIS A 108 22.24 32.45 11.70
C HIS A 108 22.04 31.19 10.84
N VAL A 109 20.80 30.92 10.37
CA VAL A 109 20.42 29.64 9.79
C VAL A 109 19.77 29.80 8.43
N THR A 110 20.30 29.06 7.43
CA THR A 110 19.74 28.89 6.11
C THR A 110 19.21 27.46 5.99
N SER A 111 17.97 27.28 5.52
CA SER A 111 17.43 25.99 5.12
C SER A 111 17.75 25.72 3.65
N TYR A 112 18.17 24.51 3.32
CA TYR A 112 18.45 24.08 1.95
C TYR A 112 17.86 22.70 1.68
N ILE A 113 17.10 22.58 0.62
CA ILE A 113 16.58 21.30 0.12
C ILE A 113 16.88 21.24 -1.37
N PRO A 114 17.60 20.22 -1.87
CA PRO A 114 18.00 20.14 -3.28
C PRO A 114 16.79 19.95 -4.20
N ALA A 115 16.88 20.49 -5.38
CA ALA A 115 15.87 20.27 -6.43
C ALA A 115 16.02 18.87 -7.00
N ARG A 116 15.05 17.98 -6.70
CA ARG A 116 15.06 16.55 -7.07
C ARG A 116 15.39 16.26 -8.51
N LEU A 117 14.89 17.08 -9.45
CA LEU A 117 15.03 16.87 -10.89
C LEU A 117 16.39 17.31 -11.40
N GLU A 118 16.96 18.36 -10.83
CA GLU A 118 18.19 19.01 -11.30
C GLU A 118 19.42 18.54 -10.51
N GLU A 119 19.30 18.45 -9.17
CA GLU A 119 20.41 18.16 -8.26
C GLU A 119 20.43 16.69 -7.78
N GLY A 120 19.29 15.98 -7.84
CA GLY A 120 19.18 14.59 -7.38
C GLY A 120 18.78 14.47 -5.92
N TYR A 121 19.20 13.36 -5.29
CA TYR A 121 18.90 13.03 -3.90
C TYR A 121 20.11 13.30 -3.01
N GLY A 122 19.86 13.90 -1.85
CA GLY A 122 20.83 14.06 -0.77
C GLY A 122 21.91 15.12 -1.02
N LEU A 123 22.92 15.11 -0.16
CA LEU A 123 24.03 16.03 -0.23
C LEU A 123 24.77 15.86 -1.56
N ASN A 124 25.10 16.96 -2.23
CA ASN A 124 25.74 16.93 -3.55
C ASN A 124 26.78 18.07 -3.70
N PRO A 125 27.78 17.92 -4.59
CA PRO A 125 28.85 18.90 -4.73
C PRO A 125 28.37 20.31 -5.12
N LEU A 126 27.32 20.43 -5.94
CA LEU A 126 26.80 21.73 -6.38
C LEU A 126 26.17 22.50 -5.21
N ALA A 127 25.39 21.80 -4.38
CA ALA A 127 24.79 22.37 -3.18
C ALA A 127 25.87 22.80 -2.16
N ILE A 128 26.90 21.96 -1.94
CA ILE A 128 28.02 22.28 -1.02
C ILE A 128 28.77 23.54 -1.49
N ASP A 129 29.08 23.64 -2.79
CA ASP A 129 29.73 24.82 -3.37
C ASP A 129 28.86 26.08 -3.21
N THR A 130 27.56 25.95 -3.43
CA THR A 130 26.59 27.04 -3.24
C THR A 130 26.55 27.52 -1.79
N LEU A 131 26.49 26.59 -0.83
CA LEU A 131 26.48 26.91 0.61
C LEU A 131 27.81 27.52 1.05
N LYS A 132 28.95 27.04 0.52
CA LYS A 132 30.26 27.65 0.78
C LYS A 132 30.33 29.10 0.31
N LYS A 133 29.82 29.41 -0.89
CA LYS A 133 29.74 30.78 -1.42
C LYS A 133 28.85 31.69 -0.57
N GLN A 134 27.85 31.13 0.11
CA GLN A 134 27.02 31.85 1.08
C GLN A 134 27.68 32.06 2.45
N GLY A 135 28.90 31.53 2.66
CA GLY A 135 29.61 31.65 3.90
C GLY A 135 29.20 30.66 4.99
N VAL A 136 28.61 29.53 4.60
CA VAL A 136 28.24 28.45 5.53
C VAL A 136 29.50 27.80 6.11
N GLU A 137 29.54 27.65 7.44
CA GLU A 137 30.64 27.07 8.21
C GLU A 137 30.28 25.69 8.79
N LEU A 138 28.97 25.43 9.00
CA LEU A 138 28.43 24.15 9.46
C LEU A 138 27.24 23.76 8.63
N ILE A 139 27.26 22.52 8.08
CA ILE A 139 26.09 21.86 7.50
C ILE A 139 25.58 20.84 8.51
N VAL A 140 24.28 20.89 8.81
CA VAL A 140 23.56 19.85 9.57
C VAL A 140 22.58 19.22 8.61
N THR A 141 22.82 17.95 8.23
CA THR A 141 21.87 17.23 7.40
C THR A 141 20.74 16.67 8.25
N VAL A 142 19.55 16.59 7.68
CA VAL A 142 18.36 15.96 8.27
C VAL A 142 17.72 15.08 7.21
N ASP A 143 17.40 13.84 7.57
CA ASP A 143 16.76 12.87 6.68
C ASP A 143 17.60 12.54 5.43
N CYS A 144 18.90 12.72 5.49
CA CYS A 144 19.84 12.35 4.43
C CYS A 144 21.29 12.45 4.92
N GLY A 145 22.19 11.82 4.16
CA GLY A 145 23.62 12.05 4.32
C GLY A 145 24.42 10.86 4.81
N ILE A 146 23.82 9.82 5.39
CA ILE A 146 24.54 8.67 5.96
C ILE A 146 25.36 7.88 4.92
N THR A 147 25.10 8.08 3.64
CA THR A 147 25.86 7.45 2.55
C THR A 147 26.73 8.42 1.76
N ALA A 148 26.84 9.69 2.19
CA ALA A 148 27.48 10.77 1.45
C ALA A 148 29.01 10.87 1.73
N ASN A 149 29.76 9.80 1.42
CA ASN A 149 31.20 9.71 1.71
C ASN A 149 32.04 10.74 0.93
N GLN A 150 31.77 10.91 -0.37
CA GLN A 150 32.50 11.85 -1.22
C GLN A 150 32.17 13.30 -0.86
N GLU A 151 30.93 13.56 -0.56
CA GLU A 151 30.43 14.87 -0.17
C GLU A 151 30.98 15.30 1.22
N ALA A 152 31.09 14.37 2.16
CA ALA A 152 31.73 14.63 3.45
C ALA A 152 33.22 14.99 3.28
N GLN A 153 33.93 14.30 2.40
CA GLN A 153 35.30 14.62 2.06
C GLN A 153 35.41 16.02 1.43
N LEU A 154 34.50 16.36 0.51
CA LEU A 154 34.45 17.68 -0.11
C LEU A 154 34.18 18.79 0.94
N CYS A 155 33.25 18.58 1.87
CA CYS A 155 33.00 19.51 2.97
C CYS A 155 34.29 19.77 3.77
N LYS A 156 35.02 18.72 4.12
CA LYS A 156 36.30 18.82 4.84
C LYS A 156 37.35 19.61 4.05
N GLU A 157 37.46 19.38 2.75
CA GLU A 157 38.41 20.11 1.87
C GLU A 157 38.06 21.61 1.77
N LEU A 158 36.78 21.93 1.79
CA LEU A 158 36.30 23.31 1.76
C LEU A 158 36.27 23.98 3.15
N GLY A 159 36.63 23.27 4.22
CA GLY A 159 36.59 23.77 5.57
C GLY A 159 35.17 24.07 6.06
N ILE A 160 34.24 23.21 5.74
CA ILE A 160 32.86 23.21 6.25
C ILE A 160 32.75 22.01 7.19
N ASP A 161 32.36 22.23 8.43
CA ASP A 161 32.02 21.10 9.32
C ASP A 161 30.69 20.49 8.94
N LEU A 162 30.61 19.17 9.12
CA LEU A 162 29.40 18.38 8.76
C LEU A 162 28.91 17.61 9.99
N VAL A 163 27.64 17.78 10.34
CA VAL A 163 26.90 16.93 11.28
C VAL A 163 25.80 16.25 10.49
N ILE A 164 25.79 14.92 10.50
CA ILE A 164 24.78 14.12 9.79
C ILE A 164 23.77 13.63 10.80
N THR A 165 22.48 13.91 10.54
CA THR A 165 21.35 13.23 11.19
C THR A 165 20.50 12.56 10.11
N ASP A 166 20.35 11.24 10.19
CA ASP A 166 19.69 10.44 9.19
C ASP A 166 19.02 9.23 9.86
N HIS A 167 18.22 8.49 9.11
CA HIS A 167 17.58 7.27 9.56
C HIS A 167 17.57 6.17 8.48
N HIS A 168 18.27 6.40 7.39
CA HIS A 168 18.38 5.44 6.30
C HIS A 168 19.38 4.32 6.59
N GLU A 169 19.29 3.22 5.87
CA GLU A 169 20.19 2.08 6.00
C GLU A 169 21.67 2.47 5.78
N CYS A 170 22.50 2.15 6.74
CA CYS A 170 23.92 2.41 6.69
C CYS A 170 24.67 1.45 5.76
N LYS A 171 25.56 2.00 4.92
CA LYS A 171 26.54 1.19 4.17
C LYS A 171 27.66 0.69 5.07
N SER A 172 28.53 -0.17 4.52
CA SER A 172 29.71 -0.70 5.23
C SER A 172 30.71 0.40 5.60
N GLU A 173 30.81 1.44 4.79
CA GLU A 173 31.69 2.59 5.00
C GLU A 173 30.83 3.84 5.29
N LEU A 174 31.12 4.49 6.41
CA LEU A 174 30.40 5.68 6.87
C LEU A 174 31.17 6.95 6.51
N PRO A 175 30.46 8.08 6.26
CA PRO A 175 31.09 9.37 5.98
C PRO A 175 31.95 9.88 7.15
N GLN A 176 33.03 10.61 6.84
CA GLN A 176 33.82 11.29 7.85
C GLN A 176 33.20 12.66 8.18
N ALA A 177 32.45 12.75 9.25
CA ALA A 177 31.80 13.96 9.73
C ALA A 177 32.17 14.26 11.18
N ALA A 178 31.85 15.47 11.66
CA ALA A 178 32.03 15.86 13.07
C ALA A 178 31.16 15.01 14.01
N ALA A 179 29.98 14.59 13.55
CA ALA A 179 29.11 13.63 14.22
C ALA A 179 28.21 12.93 13.20
N LEU A 180 27.87 11.68 13.49
CA LEU A 180 26.98 10.83 12.70
C LEU A 180 25.89 10.26 13.61
N VAL A 181 24.68 10.75 13.48
CA VAL A 181 23.54 10.31 14.29
C VAL A 181 22.55 9.58 13.41
N ASP A 182 22.47 8.26 13.60
CA ASP A 182 21.56 7.40 12.84
C ASP A 182 21.21 6.15 13.65
N PRO A 183 19.93 5.81 13.83
CA PRO A 183 19.51 4.62 14.58
C PRO A 183 19.96 3.29 13.95
N HIS A 184 20.22 3.24 12.63
CA HIS A 184 20.64 2.04 11.89
C HIS A 184 22.15 1.79 11.89
N ARG A 185 22.91 2.55 12.65
CA ARG A 185 24.36 2.32 12.76
C ARG A 185 24.66 0.97 13.41
N LYS A 186 25.52 0.19 12.78
CA LYS A 186 25.92 -1.16 13.27
C LYS A 186 26.72 -1.13 14.56
N ASP A 187 27.37 -0.01 14.87
CA ASP A 187 28.14 0.22 16.08
C ASP A 187 27.31 0.88 17.19
N GLN A 188 26.00 1.01 17.02
CA GLN A 188 25.06 1.46 18.04
C GLN A 188 25.15 0.54 19.27
N PRO A 189 25.43 1.04 20.49
CA PRO A 189 25.71 0.20 21.66
C PRO A 189 24.48 -0.56 22.16
N GLN A 190 23.28 -0.04 21.93
CA GLN A 190 22.00 -0.67 22.26
C GLN A 190 21.01 -0.44 21.13
N PRO A 191 20.06 -1.36 20.89
CA PRO A 191 18.99 -1.14 19.93
C PRO A 191 18.20 0.11 20.30
N VAL A 192 18.06 1.03 19.36
CA VAL A 192 17.20 2.20 19.49
C VAL A 192 15.97 2.00 18.59
N MET A 193 14.89 2.71 18.91
CA MET A 193 13.68 2.62 18.12
C MET A 193 13.89 3.28 16.75
N GLU A 194 13.37 2.65 15.72
CA GLU A 194 13.24 3.27 14.40
C GLU A 194 12.39 4.54 14.50
N MET A 195 12.90 5.63 13.91
CA MET A 195 12.19 6.90 13.83
C MET A 195 12.47 7.56 12.48
N ALA A 196 11.56 8.41 12.04
CA ALA A 196 11.73 9.22 10.84
C ALA A 196 12.87 10.23 11.00
N GLY A 197 13.36 10.80 9.91
CA GLY A 197 14.37 11.85 9.93
C GLY A 197 13.97 13.06 10.78
N VAL A 198 12.68 13.44 10.77
CA VAL A 198 12.16 14.49 11.68
C VAL A 198 12.27 14.09 13.15
N GLY A 199 12.14 12.81 13.48
CA GLY A 199 12.34 12.27 14.82
C GLY A 199 13.80 12.42 15.27
N VAL A 200 14.75 12.07 14.40
CA VAL A 200 16.20 12.25 14.69
C VAL A 200 16.56 13.73 14.83
N ALA A 201 16.03 14.59 13.96
CA ALA A 201 16.20 16.05 14.06
C ALA A 201 15.61 16.62 15.38
N PHE A 202 14.46 16.09 15.81
CA PHE A 202 13.87 16.42 17.11
C PHE A 202 14.76 15.99 18.26
N LYS A 203 15.33 14.78 18.23
CA LYS A 203 16.27 14.31 19.25
C LYS A 203 17.52 15.20 19.33
N LEU A 204 18.05 15.68 18.20
CA LEU A 204 19.14 16.65 18.20
C LEU A 204 18.72 17.97 18.87
N ALA A 205 17.57 18.52 18.50
CA ALA A 205 17.04 19.72 19.15
C ALA A 205 16.84 19.52 20.67
N ALA A 206 16.31 18.35 21.06
CA ALA A 206 16.11 17.98 22.47
C ALA A 206 17.43 17.81 23.23
N ALA A 207 18.47 17.24 22.62
CA ALA A 207 19.80 17.14 23.18
C ALA A 207 20.43 18.55 23.43
N ILE A 208 20.14 19.51 22.54
CA ILE A 208 20.61 20.90 22.68
C ILE A 208 19.81 21.63 23.77
N GLU A 209 18.50 21.49 23.81
CA GLU A 209 17.59 22.18 24.74
C GLU A 209 17.71 21.65 26.18
N GLY A 210 17.77 20.32 26.33
CA GLY A 210 17.73 19.65 27.65
C GLY A 210 16.31 19.39 28.18
N ASP A 211 15.25 19.79 27.44
CA ASP A 211 13.84 19.56 27.79
C ASP A 211 13.07 19.10 26.55
N GLN A 212 12.97 17.78 26.39
CA GLN A 212 12.30 17.20 25.24
C GLN A 212 10.76 17.29 25.29
N GLU A 213 10.15 17.32 26.48
CA GLU A 213 8.70 17.44 26.61
C GLU A 213 8.21 18.81 26.13
N LYS A 214 8.92 19.87 26.51
CA LYS A 214 8.64 21.23 26.05
C LYS A 214 8.74 21.35 24.53
N LEU A 215 9.76 20.72 23.93
CA LEU A 215 9.94 20.73 22.48
C LEU A 215 8.89 19.87 21.79
N LEU A 216 8.49 18.75 22.38
CA LEU A 216 7.41 17.93 21.82
C LEU A 216 6.11 18.71 21.71
N ASP A 217 5.73 19.48 22.74
CA ASP A 217 4.53 20.33 22.69
C ASP A 217 4.61 21.43 21.62
N GLN A 218 5.84 21.86 21.27
CA GLN A 218 6.06 22.89 20.26
C GLN A 218 6.08 22.34 18.82
N TYR A 219 6.59 21.13 18.63
CA TYR A 219 6.90 20.58 17.30
C TYR A 219 6.18 19.26 16.98
N CYS A 220 5.23 18.81 17.82
CA CYS A 220 4.51 17.55 17.59
C CYS A 220 3.75 17.52 16.27
N ASP A 221 3.34 18.66 15.71
CA ASP A 221 2.70 18.77 14.41
C ASP A 221 3.67 18.36 13.27
N PHE A 222 4.91 18.85 13.26
CA PHE A 222 5.92 18.44 12.30
C PHE A 222 6.31 16.97 12.47
N LEU A 223 6.54 16.54 13.72
CA LEU A 223 6.84 15.15 14.04
C LEU A 223 5.77 14.19 13.52
N CYS A 224 4.51 14.56 13.72
CA CYS A 224 3.38 13.77 13.25
C CYS A 224 3.32 13.69 11.72
N LEU A 225 3.52 14.82 11.02
CA LEU A 225 3.49 14.88 9.56
C LEU A 225 4.60 14.01 8.94
N GLY A 226 5.86 14.16 9.38
CA GLY A 226 6.98 13.40 8.84
C GLY A 226 6.87 11.91 9.19
N THR A 227 6.70 11.56 10.47
CA THR A 227 6.61 10.16 10.91
C THR A 227 5.51 9.36 10.20
N VAL A 228 4.33 9.97 10.00
CA VAL A 228 3.23 9.30 9.29
C VAL A 228 3.49 9.22 7.79
N ALA A 229 4.05 10.26 7.19
CA ALA A 229 4.29 10.31 5.75
C ALA A 229 5.41 9.35 5.31
N ASP A 230 6.41 9.16 6.17
CA ASP A 230 7.50 8.22 5.95
C ASP A 230 7.16 6.77 6.38
N VAL A 231 5.90 6.55 6.77
CA VAL A 231 5.36 5.22 7.09
C VAL A 231 6.09 4.51 8.23
N MET A 232 6.64 5.29 9.19
CA MET A 232 7.32 4.73 10.36
C MET A 232 6.36 3.93 11.26
N PRO A 233 6.88 2.90 11.97
CA PRO A 233 6.07 2.13 12.90
C PRO A 233 5.46 3.01 14.01
N LEU A 234 4.13 3.00 14.12
CA LEU A 234 3.38 3.79 15.14
C LEU A 234 3.29 3.00 16.46
N THR A 235 4.45 2.68 17.00
CA THR A 235 4.65 1.98 18.28
C THR A 235 5.53 2.82 19.21
N GLY A 236 5.58 2.51 20.49
CA GLY A 236 6.44 3.20 21.48
C GLY A 236 6.34 4.71 21.39
N GLU A 237 7.49 5.42 21.41
CA GLU A 237 7.52 6.88 21.40
C GLU A 237 7.02 7.51 20.08
N ASN A 238 7.15 6.83 18.93
CA ASN A 238 6.54 7.30 17.67
C ASN A 238 5.02 7.44 17.82
N ARG A 239 4.38 6.46 18.49
CA ARG A 239 2.94 6.51 18.78
C ARG A 239 2.58 7.71 19.66
N THR A 240 3.37 7.98 20.69
CA THR A 240 3.19 9.15 21.57
C THR A 240 3.33 10.46 20.80
N MET A 241 4.40 10.62 20.01
CA MET A 241 4.64 11.82 19.21
C MET A 241 3.53 12.07 18.21
N VAL A 242 3.12 11.02 17.47
CA VAL A 242 2.05 11.11 16.48
C VAL A 242 0.69 11.40 17.14
N ALA A 243 0.36 10.74 18.25
CA ALA A 243 -0.90 11.01 18.95
C ALA A 243 -1.00 12.46 19.47
N ARG A 244 0.11 13.03 19.97
CA ARG A 244 0.15 14.46 20.36
C ARG A 244 0.00 15.36 19.14
N GLY A 245 0.71 15.05 18.04
CA GLY A 245 0.62 15.81 16.80
C GLY A 245 -0.77 15.79 16.17
N LEU A 246 -1.46 14.65 16.13
CA LEU A 246 -2.84 14.56 15.63
C LEU A 246 -3.81 15.44 16.45
N ARG A 247 -3.61 15.48 17.78
CA ARG A 247 -4.38 16.40 18.65
C ARG A 247 -4.07 17.87 18.36
N ALA A 248 -2.80 18.21 18.12
CA ALA A 248 -2.42 19.57 17.74
C ALA A 248 -2.98 19.96 16.36
N LEU A 249 -2.98 19.04 15.38
CA LEU A 249 -3.53 19.25 14.05
C LEU A 249 -5.07 19.45 14.05
N ALA A 250 -5.79 18.96 15.04
CA ALA A 250 -7.23 19.24 15.18
C ALA A 250 -7.52 20.75 15.39
N ASN A 251 -6.54 21.50 15.93
CA ASN A 251 -6.59 22.95 16.06
C ASN A 251 -5.18 23.56 15.81
N PRO A 252 -4.73 23.62 14.55
CA PRO A 252 -3.36 23.95 14.20
C PRO A 252 -3.01 25.39 14.56
N LYS A 253 -1.87 25.57 15.26
CA LYS A 253 -1.35 26.89 15.64
C LYS A 253 -0.52 27.52 14.52
N ARG A 254 0.12 26.69 13.67
CA ARG A 254 0.92 27.17 12.54
C ARG A 254 0.01 27.62 11.40
N VAL A 255 0.18 28.87 10.96
CA VAL A 255 -0.67 29.45 9.89
C VAL A 255 -0.55 28.67 8.59
N GLY A 256 0.64 28.12 8.27
CA GLY A 256 0.85 27.32 7.08
C GLY A 256 0.09 25.98 7.09
N ILE A 257 0.12 25.28 8.23
CA ILE A 257 -0.62 24.02 8.39
C ILE A 257 -2.13 24.30 8.36
N ALA A 258 -2.59 25.35 9.07
CA ALA A 258 -4.00 25.75 9.07
C ALA A 258 -4.50 26.08 7.66
N ALA A 259 -3.72 26.83 6.87
CA ALA A 259 -4.03 27.18 5.49
C ALA A 259 -4.10 25.93 4.58
N LEU A 260 -3.13 25.00 4.71
CA LEU A 260 -3.13 23.76 3.94
C LEU A 260 -4.34 22.88 4.27
N MET A 261 -4.68 22.73 5.54
CA MET A 261 -5.87 21.95 5.96
C MET A 261 -7.16 22.56 5.45
N ALA A 262 -7.28 23.89 5.47
CA ALA A 262 -8.44 24.62 4.94
C ALA A 262 -8.57 24.43 3.42
N GLU A 263 -7.48 24.58 2.66
CA GLU A 263 -7.45 24.39 1.21
C GLU A 263 -7.76 22.93 0.81
N CYS A 264 -7.41 21.98 1.68
CA CYS A 264 -7.74 20.56 1.51
C CYS A 264 -9.16 20.20 1.93
N ALA A 265 -9.96 21.17 2.40
CA ALA A 265 -11.30 20.96 2.97
C ALA A 265 -11.32 19.91 4.10
N VAL A 266 -10.25 19.84 4.89
CA VAL A 266 -10.22 18.99 6.09
C VAL A 266 -11.24 19.54 7.08
N GLN A 267 -12.22 18.71 7.43
CA GLN A 267 -13.29 19.12 8.35
C GLN A 267 -12.72 19.37 9.75
N LYS A 268 -13.34 20.32 10.48
CA LYS A 268 -13.02 20.52 11.89
C LYS A 268 -13.43 19.29 12.69
N GLY A 269 -12.50 18.76 13.48
CA GLY A 269 -12.73 17.57 14.28
C GLY A 269 -11.46 16.75 14.44
N PRO A 270 -11.57 15.48 14.89
CA PRO A 270 -10.43 14.60 15.04
C PRO A 270 -9.69 14.37 13.72
N VAL A 271 -8.40 14.62 13.73
CA VAL A 271 -7.49 14.31 12.61
C VAL A 271 -6.92 12.92 12.83
N THR A 272 -6.85 12.12 11.78
CA THR A 272 -6.29 10.76 11.82
C THR A 272 -4.99 10.69 11.02
N ALA A 273 -4.19 9.65 11.26
CA ALA A 273 -3.01 9.37 10.44
C ALA A 273 -3.39 9.23 8.94
N GLY A 274 -4.59 8.68 8.65
CA GLY A 274 -5.12 8.63 7.29
C GLY A 274 -5.32 10.01 6.64
N THR A 275 -5.72 11.03 7.41
CA THR A 275 -5.82 12.42 6.92
C THR A 275 -4.44 12.93 6.46
N ILE A 276 -3.39 12.60 7.21
CA ILE A 276 -2.02 12.94 6.82
C ILE A 276 -1.63 12.17 5.57
N GLY A 277 -1.66 10.84 5.62
CA GLY A 277 -1.13 9.99 4.55
C GLY A 277 -1.84 10.17 3.19
N TYR A 278 -3.17 10.38 3.20
CA TYR A 278 -3.97 10.45 1.96
C TYR A 278 -4.39 11.86 1.56
N THR A 279 -4.29 12.84 2.46
CA THR A 279 -4.73 14.20 2.15
C THR A 279 -3.59 15.22 2.21
N LEU A 280 -2.88 15.34 3.31
CA LEU A 280 -1.86 16.38 3.47
C LEU A 280 -0.53 15.99 2.80
N ALA A 281 0.03 14.83 3.12
CA ALA A 281 1.32 14.38 2.61
C ALA A 281 1.41 14.33 1.07
N PRO A 282 0.39 13.88 0.31
CA PRO A 282 0.46 13.90 -1.15
C PRO A 282 0.61 15.30 -1.75
N ARG A 283 0.12 16.35 -1.09
CA ARG A 283 0.24 17.74 -1.54
C ARG A 283 1.61 18.31 -1.25
N ILE A 284 2.14 18.01 -0.08
CA ILE A 284 3.50 18.40 0.31
C ILE A 284 4.52 17.69 -0.59
N ASN A 285 4.41 16.37 -0.75
CA ASN A 285 5.25 15.56 -1.62
C ASN A 285 5.20 16.00 -3.10
N ALA A 286 4.07 16.58 -3.55
CA ALA A 286 3.95 17.09 -4.90
C ALA A 286 4.94 18.23 -5.19
N ALA A 287 5.28 19.05 -4.20
CA ALA A 287 6.28 20.11 -4.33
C ALA A 287 7.64 19.55 -4.74
N GLY A 288 8.17 18.55 -4.02
CA GLY A 288 9.42 17.89 -4.36
C GLY A 288 9.39 17.18 -5.72
N ARG A 289 8.27 16.50 -6.04
CA ARG A 289 8.10 15.78 -7.31
C ARG A 289 8.02 16.70 -8.54
N MET A 290 7.56 17.93 -8.34
CA MET A 290 7.39 18.94 -9.40
C MET A 290 8.51 19.98 -9.45
N GLY A 291 9.57 19.84 -8.60
CA GLY A 291 10.71 20.74 -8.56
C GLY A 291 10.49 22.05 -7.80
N GLU A 292 9.42 22.15 -7.01
CA GLU A 292 8.99 23.38 -6.32
C GLU A 292 9.02 23.21 -4.78
N VAL A 293 10.02 22.47 -4.27
CA VAL A 293 10.09 22.11 -2.84
C VAL A 293 10.09 23.32 -1.90
N HIS A 294 10.65 24.45 -2.35
CA HIS A 294 10.70 25.70 -1.59
C HIS A 294 9.30 26.21 -1.18
N VAL A 295 8.26 25.91 -1.97
CA VAL A 295 6.87 26.28 -1.66
C VAL A 295 6.41 25.63 -0.34
N ALA A 296 6.75 24.37 -0.14
CA ALA A 296 6.39 23.64 1.09
C ALA A 296 7.18 24.14 2.30
N THR A 297 8.48 24.37 2.14
CA THR A 297 9.34 24.89 3.20
C THR A 297 8.91 26.29 3.62
N GLU A 298 8.64 27.19 2.65
CA GLU A 298 8.14 28.53 2.94
C GLU A 298 6.78 28.49 3.63
N LEU A 299 5.87 27.61 3.19
CA LEU A 299 4.55 27.45 3.83
C LEU A 299 4.67 27.13 5.31
N PHE A 300 5.57 26.23 5.68
CA PHE A 300 5.71 25.80 7.08
C PHE A 300 6.47 26.81 7.96
N LEU A 301 7.32 27.62 7.37
CA LEU A 301 8.12 28.62 8.10
C LEU A 301 7.49 30.02 8.11
N THR A 302 6.48 30.31 7.28
CA THR A 302 5.85 31.63 7.25
C THR A 302 4.98 31.88 8.48
N HIS A 303 4.93 33.13 8.92
CA HIS A 303 4.00 33.63 9.92
C HIS A 303 2.92 34.55 9.31
N ASP A 304 2.99 34.81 8.02
CA ASP A 304 2.01 35.62 7.28
C ASP A 304 0.86 34.72 6.80
N ALA A 305 -0.34 34.96 7.32
CA ALA A 305 -1.55 34.19 6.99
C ALA A 305 -1.97 34.35 5.51
N ALA A 306 -1.78 35.51 4.90
CA ALA A 306 -2.12 35.73 3.49
C ALA A 306 -1.15 34.95 2.58
N ARG A 307 0.14 35.01 2.89
CA ARG A 307 1.15 34.23 2.18
C ARG A 307 0.95 32.72 2.34
N ALA A 308 0.56 32.27 3.53
CA ALA A 308 0.25 30.86 3.80
C ALA A 308 -0.90 30.35 2.91
N VAL A 309 -1.96 31.13 2.73
CA VAL A 309 -3.10 30.76 1.85
C VAL A 309 -2.64 30.64 0.39
N GLU A 310 -1.83 31.56 -0.09
CA GLU A 310 -1.27 31.51 -1.46
C GLU A 310 -0.43 30.26 -1.69
N LEU A 311 0.48 29.95 -0.75
CA LEU A 311 1.37 28.80 -0.81
C LEU A 311 0.60 27.47 -0.73
N ALA A 312 -0.40 27.37 0.17
CA ALA A 312 -1.27 26.20 0.27
C ALA A 312 -2.06 25.95 -1.02
N GLY A 313 -2.60 27.01 -1.63
CA GLY A 313 -3.23 26.94 -2.95
C GLY A 313 -2.26 26.46 -4.04
N THR A 314 -1.00 26.88 -3.97
CA THR A 314 0.05 26.43 -4.90
C THR A 314 0.34 24.93 -4.74
N LEU A 315 0.50 24.42 -3.50
CA LEU A 315 0.68 22.99 -3.26
C LEU A 315 -0.50 22.15 -3.79
N CYS A 316 -1.72 22.62 -3.59
CA CYS A 316 -2.90 21.96 -4.13
C CYS A 316 -2.94 21.94 -5.66
N ARG A 317 -2.47 23.02 -6.34
CA ARG A 317 -2.31 23.04 -7.80
C ARG A 317 -1.24 22.08 -8.28
N LEU A 318 -0.07 22.05 -7.62
CA LEU A 318 1.03 21.12 -7.93
C LEU A 318 0.57 19.66 -7.78
N ASN A 319 -0.19 19.34 -6.75
CA ASN A 319 -0.71 17.99 -6.57
C ASN A 319 -1.73 17.62 -7.67
N ARG A 320 -2.61 18.54 -8.11
CA ARG A 320 -3.51 18.29 -9.26
C ARG A 320 -2.73 18.04 -10.54
N LYS A 321 -1.73 18.86 -10.83
CA LYS A 321 -0.84 18.68 -11.99
C LYS A 321 -0.12 17.32 -11.93
N ARG A 322 0.39 16.93 -10.76
CA ARG A 322 1.00 15.62 -10.54
C ARG A 322 0.00 14.49 -10.84
N GLN A 323 -1.27 14.59 -10.38
CA GLN A 323 -2.32 13.61 -10.65
C GLN A 323 -2.70 13.51 -12.12
N GLU A 324 -2.73 14.62 -12.85
CA GLU A 324 -2.96 14.65 -14.30
C GLU A 324 -1.82 13.93 -15.05
N ILE A 325 -0.57 14.22 -14.70
CA ILE A 325 0.61 13.54 -15.25
C ILE A 325 0.58 12.04 -14.91
N GLU A 326 0.26 11.66 -13.66
CA GLU A 326 0.10 10.28 -13.24
C GLU A 326 -0.95 9.54 -14.07
N GLY A 327 -2.10 10.18 -14.31
CA GLY A 327 -3.16 9.63 -15.14
C GLY A 327 -2.73 9.41 -16.58
N SER A 328 -2.00 10.37 -17.17
CA SER A 328 -1.47 10.27 -18.52
C SER A 328 -0.44 9.16 -18.67
N ILE A 329 0.54 9.08 -17.75
CA ILE A 329 1.55 8.00 -17.74
C ILE A 329 0.87 6.63 -17.60
N TYR A 330 -0.09 6.51 -16.67
CA TYR A 330 -0.81 5.27 -16.46
C TYR A 330 -1.57 4.81 -17.72
N GLN A 331 -2.28 5.71 -18.39
CA GLN A 331 -3.00 5.39 -19.64
C GLN A 331 -2.04 4.97 -20.76
N SER A 332 -0.93 5.70 -20.92
CA SER A 332 0.13 5.37 -21.88
C SER A 332 0.70 3.98 -21.59
N ALA A 333 1.08 3.71 -20.34
CA ALA A 333 1.65 2.42 -19.94
C ALA A 333 0.67 1.25 -20.14
N VAL A 334 -0.62 1.43 -19.83
CA VAL A 334 -1.65 0.40 -20.06
C VAL A 334 -1.84 0.12 -21.56
N ALA A 335 -1.80 1.13 -22.41
CA ALA A 335 -1.91 0.97 -23.87
C ALA A 335 -0.72 0.18 -24.47
N MET A 336 0.43 0.18 -23.81
CA MET A 336 1.62 -0.58 -24.24
C MET A 336 1.61 -2.05 -23.78
N LEU A 337 0.66 -2.44 -22.91
CA LEU A 337 0.56 -3.83 -22.46
C LEU A 337 0.01 -4.75 -23.57
N PRO A 338 0.50 -6.00 -23.65
CA PRO A 338 0.02 -6.94 -24.66
C PRO A 338 -1.46 -7.30 -24.43
N PRO A 339 -2.22 -7.62 -25.49
CA PRO A 339 -3.57 -8.15 -25.37
C PRO A 339 -3.60 -9.40 -24.47
N GLY A 340 -4.49 -9.42 -23.48
CA GLY A 340 -4.58 -10.54 -22.50
C GLY A 340 -3.93 -10.23 -21.15
N GLY A 341 -3.34 -9.07 -20.99
CA GLY A 341 -2.70 -8.60 -19.74
C GLY A 341 -1.19 -8.72 -19.76
N PRO A 342 -0.51 -8.22 -18.71
CA PRO A 342 0.94 -8.23 -18.65
C PRO A 342 1.48 -9.65 -18.50
N PRO A 343 2.73 -9.87 -18.96
CA PRO A 343 3.48 -11.07 -18.64
C PRO A 343 3.80 -11.11 -17.12
N GLN A 344 4.80 -11.88 -16.73
CA GLN A 344 5.17 -12.05 -15.31
C GLN A 344 5.81 -10.81 -14.67
N ALA A 345 6.21 -9.83 -15.47
CA ALA A 345 6.65 -8.50 -15.06
C ALA A 345 6.30 -7.45 -16.11
N ILE A 346 6.21 -6.20 -15.71
CA ILE A 346 6.01 -5.04 -16.59
C ILE A 346 7.35 -4.31 -16.72
N VAL A 347 7.89 -4.21 -17.93
CA VAL A 347 9.08 -3.41 -18.24
C VAL A 347 8.75 -2.52 -19.44
N LEU A 348 8.54 -1.23 -19.19
CA LEU A 348 8.10 -0.26 -20.22
C LEU A 348 8.99 0.98 -20.19
N ALA A 349 9.14 1.62 -21.33
CA ALA A 349 9.97 2.82 -21.49
C ALA A 349 9.30 3.82 -22.43
N ASP A 350 9.36 5.12 -22.07
CA ASP A 350 8.78 6.19 -22.89
C ASP A 350 9.49 7.53 -22.62
N GLU A 351 9.62 8.37 -23.64
CA GLU A 351 10.24 9.70 -23.56
C GLU A 351 9.32 10.76 -22.94
N SER A 352 8.01 10.57 -23.03
CA SER A 352 7.02 11.53 -22.52
C SER A 352 6.80 11.44 -21.01
N TRP A 353 7.36 10.43 -20.34
CA TRP A 353 7.10 10.18 -18.93
C TRP A 353 7.90 11.09 -18.01
N HIS A 354 7.26 11.55 -16.95
CA HIS A 354 7.87 12.46 -15.97
C HIS A 354 8.58 11.68 -14.86
N GLN A 355 9.89 11.89 -14.69
CA GLN A 355 10.74 11.15 -13.75
C GLN A 355 10.25 11.26 -12.28
N GLY A 356 9.75 12.42 -11.85
CA GLY A 356 9.25 12.63 -10.49
C GLY A 356 7.94 11.88 -10.19
N VAL A 357 7.21 11.41 -11.22
CA VAL A 357 5.87 10.82 -11.08
C VAL A 357 5.84 9.33 -11.42
N VAL A 358 6.71 8.87 -12.31
CA VAL A 358 6.71 7.50 -12.84
C VAL A 358 6.75 6.42 -11.74
N GLY A 359 7.40 6.67 -10.61
CA GLY A 359 7.46 5.73 -9.48
C GLY A 359 6.10 5.49 -8.80
N ILE A 360 5.19 6.47 -8.84
CA ILE A 360 3.81 6.31 -8.33
C ILE A 360 3.03 5.38 -9.26
N VAL A 361 3.19 5.58 -10.57
CA VAL A 361 2.54 4.74 -11.58
C VAL A 361 3.08 3.32 -11.52
N ALA A 362 4.39 3.13 -11.30
CA ALA A 362 4.98 1.81 -11.11
C ALA A 362 4.37 1.07 -9.91
N SER A 363 4.18 1.75 -8.76
CA SER A 363 3.50 1.17 -7.60
C SER A 363 2.07 0.74 -7.92
N ARG A 364 1.30 1.63 -8.54
CA ARG A 364 -0.08 1.35 -8.93
C ARG A 364 -0.19 0.17 -9.89
N MET A 365 0.69 0.10 -10.90
CA MET A 365 0.68 -1.00 -11.86
C MET A 365 1.13 -2.32 -11.22
N ALA A 366 2.13 -2.30 -10.33
CA ALA A 366 2.56 -3.49 -9.61
C ALA A 366 1.42 -4.11 -8.80
N GLU A 367 0.65 -3.28 -8.08
CA GLU A 367 -0.52 -3.72 -7.31
C GLU A 367 -1.67 -4.19 -8.20
N GLU A 368 -2.02 -3.43 -9.24
CA GLU A 368 -3.17 -3.73 -10.10
C GLU A 368 -2.96 -5.01 -10.92
N TYR A 369 -1.76 -5.21 -11.44
CA TYR A 369 -1.43 -6.37 -12.28
C TYR A 369 -0.76 -7.50 -11.51
N SER A 370 -0.53 -7.32 -10.19
CA SER A 370 0.06 -8.34 -9.32
C SER A 370 1.41 -8.87 -9.85
N CYS A 371 2.29 -7.97 -10.31
CA CYS A 371 3.61 -8.34 -10.84
C CYS A 371 4.65 -7.22 -10.63
N PRO A 372 5.94 -7.54 -10.55
CA PRO A 372 7.01 -6.55 -10.51
C PRO A 372 6.94 -5.61 -11.70
N THR A 373 7.11 -4.31 -11.47
CA THR A 373 6.95 -3.27 -12.49
C THR A 373 8.15 -2.36 -12.54
N PHE A 374 8.66 -2.12 -13.76
CA PHE A 374 9.81 -1.31 -14.08
C PHE A 374 9.40 -0.29 -15.16
N LEU A 375 9.30 0.98 -14.79
CA LEU A 375 8.95 2.06 -15.71
C LEU A 375 10.16 2.98 -15.91
N ILE A 376 10.55 3.19 -17.16
CA ILE A 376 11.78 3.86 -17.57
C ILE A 376 11.42 5.16 -18.29
N CYS A 377 11.84 6.30 -17.73
CA CYS A 377 11.77 7.59 -18.41
C CYS A 377 13.00 7.75 -19.30
N LEU A 378 12.81 7.89 -20.59
CA LEU A 378 13.88 8.07 -21.57
C LEU A 378 14.26 9.53 -21.70
N ASP A 379 15.57 9.80 -21.77
CA ASP A 379 16.16 11.09 -22.10
C ASP A 379 17.34 10.84 -23.04
N GLY A 380 17.13 11.04 -24.34
CA GLY A 380 18.10 10.72 -25.37
C GLY A 380 18.49 9.25 -25.38
N ASP A 381 19.79 8.96 -25.17
CA ASP A 381 20.34 7.60 -25.17
C ASP A 381 20.29 6.91 -23.79
N LYS A 382 19.79 7.58 -22.76
CA LYS A 382 19.71 7.07 -21.40
C LYS A 382 18.26 7.00 -20.92
N GLY A 383 18.03 6.10 -19.98
CA GLY A 383 16.75 5.99 -19.30
C GLY A 383 16.97 5.89 -17.78
N LYS A 384 16.16 6.64 -17.02
CA LYS A 384 16.08 6.54 -15.56
C LYS A 384 14.82 5.79 -15.18
N ALA A 385 14.97 4.70 -14.43
CA ALA A 385 13.88 3.82 -14.06
C ALA A 385 13.45 3.98 -12.61
N SER A 386 12.15 3.78 -12.39
CA SER A 386 11.58 3.48 -11.08
C SER A 386 10.95 2.11 -11.10
N SER A 387 11.29 1.29 -10.11
CA SER A 387 10.83 -0.09 -10.00
C SER A 387 10.07 -0.33 -8.72
N ARG A 388 9.05 -1.21 -8.78
CA ARG A 388 8.29 -1.64 -7.62
C ARG A 388 8.11 -3.15 -7.64
N SER A 389 8.30 -3.75 -6.48
CA SER A 389 8.13 -5.18 -6.26
C SER A 389 6.67 -5.58 -6.12
N TYR A 390 6.41 -6.86 -6.29
CA TYR A 390 5.16 -7.51 -5.91
C TYR A 390 5.41 -8.95 -5.47
N GLY A 391 4.65 -9.41 -4.45
CA GLY A 391 4.69 -10.80 -4.01
C GLY A 391 6.02 -11.26 -3.40
N GLY A 392 6.83 -10.35 -2.85
CA GLY A 392 8.11 -10.67 -2.22
C GLY A 392 9.29 -10.81 -3.20
N PHE A 393 9.12 -10.38 -4.46
CA PHE A 393 10.22 -10.35 -5.43
C PHE A 393 11.28 -9.32 -5.01
N ASN A 394 12.51 -9.76 -4.75
CA ASN A 394 13.60 -8.88 -4.32
C ASN A 394 14.20 -8.11 -5.50
N LEU A 395 13.83 -6.82 -5.61
CA LEU A 395 14.30 -5.95 -6.70
C LEU A 395 15.82 -5.73 -6.64
N PHE A 396 16.38 -5.46 -5.46
CA PHE A 396 17.79 -5.12 -5.32
C PHE A 396 18.68 -6.26 -5.82
N ARG A 397 18.45 -7.49 -5.35
CA ARG A 397 19.18 -8.69 -5.80
C ARG A 397 19.02 -8.95 -7.29
N SER A 398 17.84 -8.66 -7.85
CA SER A 398 17.60 -8.85 -9.28
C SER A 398 18.34 -7.83 -10.13
N LEU A 399 18.42 -6.57 -9.68
CA LEU A 399 19.22 -5.53 -10.35
C LEU A 399 20.72 -5.82 -10.23
N GLU A 400 21.18 -6.32 -9.10
CA GLU A 400 22.57 -6.73 -8.88
C GLU A 400 23.00 -7.82 -9.89
N GLN A 401 22.16 -8.82 -10.13
CA GLN A 401 22.41 -9.87 -11.14
C GLN A 401 22.48 -9.31 -12.57
N LEU A 402 21.81 -8.19 -12.83
CA LEU A 402 21.78 -7.53 -14.14
C LEU A 402 22.68 -6.28 -14.21
N SER A 403 23.54 -6.07 -13.21
CA SER A 403 24.39 -4.88 -13.09
C SER A 403 25.22 -4.57 -14.34
N GLY A 404 25.66 -5.59 -15.10
CA GLY A 404 26.38 -5.41 -16.36
C GLY A 404 25.57 -4.73 -17.49
N LEU A 405 24.25 -4.58 -17.35
CA LEU A 405 23.39 -3.85 -18.28
C LEU A 405 23.06 -2.44 -17.80
N LEU A 406 23.43 -2.09 -16.55
CA LEU A 406 23.06 -0.86 -15.88
C LEU A 406 24.27 0.08 -15.75
N GLU A 407 24.05 1.38 -15.85
CA GLU A 407 25.09 2.38 -15.54
C GLU A 407 25.16 2.63 -14.01
N SER A 408 24.02 2.62 -13.34
CA SER A 408 23.91 2.72 -11.89
C SER A 408 22.59 2.10 -11.42
N TYR A 409 22.55 1.63 -10.18
CA TYR A 409 21.33 1.12 -9.54
C TYR A 409 21.41 1.32 -8.04
N GLY A 410 20.23 1.38 -7.39
CA GLY A 410 20.11 1.52 -5.94
C GLY A 410 18.68 1.34 -5.48
N GLY A 411 18.53 1.17 -4.17
CA GLY A 411 17.24 0.97 -3.53
C GLY A 411 17.23 -0.26 -2.61
N HIS A 412 16.04 -0.76 -2.35
CA HIS A 412 15.76 -1.86 -1.42
C HIS A 412 14.99 -3.00 -2.11
N GLU A 413 14.59 -4.00 -1.33
CA GLU A 413 13.85 -5.15 -1.85
C GLU A 413 12.54 -4.79 -2.56
N LEU A 414 11.81 -3.79 -2.04
CA LEU A 414 10.46 -3.45 -2.49
C LEU A 414 10.42 -2.30 -3.50
N ALA A 415 11.41 -1.42 -3.48
CA ALA A 415 11.50 -0.25 -4.35
C ALA A 415 12.94 0.02 -4.74
N ALA A 416 13.21 0.20 -6.03
CA ALA A 416 14.55 0.46 -6.54
C ALA A 416 14.49 1.39 -7.77
N GLY A 417 15.62 2.03 -8.04
CA GLY A 417 15.84 2.83 -9.25
C GLY A 417 17.12 2.38 -9.94
N PHE A 418 17.22 2.66 -11.25
CA PHE A 418 18.44 2.41 -12.01
C PHE A 418 18.55 3.33 -13.21
N THR A 419 19.77 3.48 -13.72
CA THR A 419 20.05 4.16 -14.99
C THR A 419 20.52 3.12 -16.01
N ILE A 420 19.98 3.18 -17.23
CA ILE A 420 20.22 2.21 -18.29
C ILE A 420 20.40 2.92 -19.64
N ARG A 421 21.25 2.40 -20.49
CA ARG A 421 21.31 2.85 -21.89
C ARG A 421 20.13 2.32 -22.69
N ARG A 422 19.60 3.13 -23.62
CA ARG A 422 18.48 2.74 -24.48
C ARG A 422 18.70 1.40 -25.18
N ALA A 423 19.90 1.15 -25.70
CA ALA A 423 20.28 -0.11 -26.35
C ALA A 423 20.22 -1.34 -25.42
N CYS A 424 20.31 -1.15 -24.11
CA CYS A 424 20.30 -2.24 -23.12
C CYS A 424 18.87 -2.56 -22.59
N ILE A 425 17.86 -1.81 -22.98
CA ILE A 425 16.48 -1.98 -22.44
C ILE A 425 15.88 -3.32 -22.85
N GLU A 426 15.98 -3.72 -24.10
CA GLU A 426 15.45 -5.02 -24.55
C GLU A 426 16.17 -6.21 -23.90
N PRO A 427 17.51 -6.27 -23.90
CA PRO A 427 18.23 -7.32 -23.15
C PRO A 427 17.88 -7.35 -21.65
N PHE A 428 17.67 -6.19 -21.03
CA PHE A 428 17.23 -6.11 -19.65
C PHE A 428 15.82 -6.68 -19.47
N ARG A 429 14.88 -6.31 -20.35
CA ARG A 429 13.49 -6.79 -20.33
C ARG A 429 13.43 -8.31 -20.43
N GLU A 430 14.11 -8.91 -21.38
CA GLU A 430 14.14 -10.36 -21.57
C GLU A 430 14.66 -11.10 -20.33
N LYS A 431 15.79 -10.66 -19.79
CA LYS A 431 16.38 -11.30 -18.60
C LYS A 431 15.52 -11.09 -17.35
N MET A 432 14.94 -9.91 -17.17
CA MET A 432 14.06 -9.63 -16.03
C MET A 432 12.78 -10.47 -16.07
N LEU A 433 12.19 -10.66 -17.25
CA LEU A 433 11.06 -11.56 -17.44
C LEU A 433 11.40 -13.01 -17.08
N GLN A 434 12.59 -13.48 -17.42
CA GLN A 434 13.07 -14.82 -17.03
C GLN A 434 13.20 -14.95 -15.50
N LEU A 435 13.80 -13.98 -14.82
CA LEU A 435 13.94 -13.97 -13.36
C LEU A 435 12.57 -13.97 -12.66
N CYS A 436 11.64 -13.15 -13.13
CA CYS A 436 10.28 -13.10 -12.57
C CYS A 436 9.49 -14.39 -12.83
N SER A 437 9.71 -15.05 -13.98
CA SER A 437 9.11 -16.35 -14.31
C SER A 437 9.55 -17.44 -13.33
N SER A 438 10.86 -17.52 -13.06
CA SER A 438 11.42 -18.49 -12.13
C SER A 438 10.92 -18.26 -10.69
N PHE A 439 10.75 -17.00 -10.29
CA PHE A 439 10.22 -16.63 -8.97
C PHE A 439 8.77 -17.07 -8.78
N ARG A 440 7.90 -16.87 -9.79
CA ARG A 440 6.47 -17.26 -9.70
C ARG A 440 6.24 -18.78 -9.65
N GLN A 441 7.18 -19.58 -10.12
CA GLN A 441 7.09 -21.04 -10.04
C GLN A 441 7.42 -21.57 -8.63
N SER A 442 8.03 -20.76 -7.77
CA SER A 442 8.23 -21.11 -6.36
C SER A 442 6.95 -20.76 -5.56
N ASP A 443 6.56 -21.62 -4.62
CA ASP A 443 5.36 -21.45 -3.75
C ASP A 443 5.38 -20.18 -2.86
N ALA A 444 6.41 -19.36 -2.99
CA ALA A 444 6.63 -18.12 -2.23
C ALA A 444 5.66 -16.96 -2.56
N CYS A 445 4.83 -17.09 -3.61
CA CYS A 445 4.04 -15.97 -4.16
C CYS A 445 2.62 -15.83 -3.57
N SER A 446 2.25 -16.60 -2.52
CA SER A 446 0.92 -16.54 -1.90
C SER A 446 0.90 -15.48 -0.79
N THR A 447 0.31 -14.31 -1.07
CA THR A 447 0.07 -13.29 -0.05
C THR A 447 -1.01 -13.74 0.94
N ALA A 448 -0.69 -13.81 2.23
CA ALA A 448 -1.66 -14.03 3.29
C ALA A 448 -2.28 -12.71 3.76
N LEU A 449 -3.59 -12.69 4.02
CA LEU A 449 -4.25 -11.58 4.67
C LEU A 449 -4.30 -11.83 6.17
N ALA A 450 -3.61 -11.00 6.94
CA ALA A 450 -3.74 -11.00 8.39
C ALA A 450 -5.06 -10.31 8.79
N ILE A 451 -5.85 -10.99 9.61
CA ILE A 451 -7.15 -10.52 10.12
C ILE A 451 -7.08 -10.56 11.65
N ASP A 452 -7.45 -9.46 12.29
CA ASP A 452 -7.40 -9.34 13.74
C ASP A 452 -8.33 -10.34 14.45
N CYS A 453 -9.60 -10.37 14.07
CA CYS A 453 -10.53 -11.34 14.64
C CYS A 453 -11.79 -11.56 13.79
N GLU A 454 -12.47 -12.67 14.02
CA GLU A 454 -13.83 -12.92 13.55
C GLU A 454 -14.81 -12.34 14.56
N ILE A 455 -15.81 -11.60 14.10
CA ILE A 455 -16.80 -10.97 14.96
C ILE A 455 -18.22 -11.45 14.65
N PRO A 456 -19.08 -11.58 15.66
CA PRO A 456 -20.50 -11.83 15.46
C PRO A 456 -21.24 -10.56 15.02
N PRO A 457 -22.37 -10.70 14.29
CA PRO A 457 -23.15 -9.58 13.76
C PRO A 457 -23.57 -8.53 14.78
N GLU A 458 -23.85 -8.95 16.00
CA GLU A 458 -24.36 -8.14 17.11
C GLU A 458 -23.37 -7.06 17.55
N LEU A 459 -22.08 -7.26 17.31
CA LEU A 459 -21.03 -6.29 17.69
C LEU A 459 -20.89 -5.14 16.71
N LEU A 460 -21.51 -5.20 15.51
CA LEU A 460 -21.45 -4.13 14.52
C LEU A 460 -22.49 -3.03 14.81
N THR A 461 -22.39 -2.42 15.98
CA THR A 461 -23.20 -1.24 16.38
C THR A 461 -22.40 0.05 16.17
N ILE A 462 -23.09 1.19 16.08
CA ILE A 462 -22.45 2.51 15.94
C ILE A 462 -21.51 2.77 17.11
N GLU A 463 -21.94 2.45 18.35
CA GLU A 463 -21.20 2.66 19.58
C GLU A 463 -19.89 1.85 19.58
N ASN A 464 -19.97 0.56 19.22
CA ASN A 464 -18.79 -0.29 19.15
C ASN A 464 -17.79 0.14 18.07
N ILE A 465 -18.30 0.59 16.91
CA ILE A 465 -17.42 1.06 15.83
C ILE A 465 -16.80 2.41 16.19
N GLN A 466 -17.52 3.27 16.89
CA GLN A 466 -16.97 4.54 17.39
C GLN A 466 -15.87 4.31 18.44
N ALA A 467 -16.00 3.28 19.28
CA ALA A 467 -14.96 2.91 20.25
C ALA A 467 -13.62 2.49 19.57
N LEU A 468 -13.65 2.07 18.29
CA LEU A 468 -12.42 1.78 17.55
C LEU A 468 -11.57 3.01 17.23
N ASP A 469 -12.13 4.22 17.34
CA ASP A 469 -11.38 5.47 17.18
C ASP A 469 -10.31 5.63 18.29
N GLU A 470 -10.48 4.96 19.44
CA GLU A 470 -9.48 4.91 20.52
C GLU A 470 -8.18 4.19 20.11
N LEU A 471 -8.21 3.39 19.05
CA LEU A 471 -7.02 2.73 18.52
C LEU A 471 -6.11 3.68 17.72
N GLU A 472 -6.57 4.88 17.36
CA GLU A 472 -5.73 5.86 16.67
C GLU A 472 -4.55 6.32 17.56
N PRO A 473 -3.37 6.57 16.98
CA PRO A 473 -3.04 6.57 15.56
C PRO A 473 -2.88 5.18 14.96
N CYS A 474 -3.46 4.98 13.77
CA CYS A 474 -3.35 3.75 13.01
C CYS A 474 -2.46 3.94 11.77
N GLY A 475 -1.49 3.05 11.58
CA GLY A 475 -0.52 3.10 10.47
C GLY A 475 0.38 1.88 10.47
N ALA A 476 1.64 2.03 10.03
CA ALA A 476 2.63 0.96 10.10
C ALA A 476 2.83 0.49 11.56
N GLY A 477 3.04 -0.79 11.78
CA GLY A 477 3.17 -1.37 13.13
C GLY A 477 1.88 -1.41 13.96
N CYS A 478 0.89 -0.58 13.63
CA CYS A 478 -0.43 -0.55 14.29
C CYS A 478 -1.54 -0.31 13.23
N PRO A 479 -1.82 -1.27 12.33
CA PRO A 479 -2.78 -1.08 11.25
C PRO A 479 -4.20 -0.90 11.77
N ARG A 480 -5.06 -0.26 10.96
CA ARG A 480 -6.50 -0.26 11.21
C ARG A 480 -7.02 -1.69 11.30
N PRO A 481 -7.97 -1.98 12.21
CA PRO A 481 -8.49 -3.32 12.37
C PRO A 481 -9.07 -3.89 11.08
N ILE A 482 -8.66 -5.10 10.75
CA ILE A 482 -9.29 -5.93 9.73
C ILE A 482 -10.07 -7.02 10.45
N LEU A 483 -11.38 -6.96 10.33
CA LEU A 483 -12.30 -7.92 10.92
C LEU A 483 -12.79 -8.89 9.85
N CYS A 484 -13.25 -10.06 10.24
CA CYS A 484 -13.95 -10.94 9.32
C CYS A 484 -15.32 -11.37 9.86
N MET A 485 -16.18 -11.71 8.92
CA MET A 485 -17.48 -12.33 9.17
C MET A 485 -17.75 -13.35 8.08
N ARG A 486 -18.32 -14.48 8.44
CA ARG A 486 -18.56 -15.61 7.52
C ARG A 486 -20.04 -15.83 7.27
N GLY A 487 -20.35 -16.39 6.11
CA GLY A 487 -21.70 -16.83 5.77
C GLY A 487 -22.71 -15.70 5.63
N LEU A 488 -22.33 -14.58 4.99
CA LEU A 488 -23.25 -13.49 4.69
C LEU A 488 -23.89 -13.68 3.32
N GLN A 489 -25.16 -13.33 3.20
CA GLN A 489 -25.86 -13.34 1.91
C GLN A 489 -25.73 -12.00 1.20
N VAL A 490 -25.34 -12.01 -0.07
CA VAL A 490 -25.33 -10.82 -0.94
C VAL A 490 -26.76 -10.57 -1.40
N THR A 491 -27.45 -9.57 -0.83
CA THR A 491 -28.84 -9.24 -1.17
C THR A 491 -28.94 -8.26 -2.34
N GLU A 492 -27.96 -7.34 -2.47
CA GLU A 492 -27.86 -6.41 -3.59
C GLU A 492 -26.40 -6.26 -4.00
N LEU A 493 -26.18 -6.01 -5.30
CA LEU A 493 -24.87 -5.77 -5.87
C LEU A 493 -24.99 -4.75 -6.99
N THR A 494 -24.18 -3.66 -6.93
CA THR A 494 -24.21 -2.57 -7.89
C THR A 494 -22.81 -2.04 -8.13
N GLU A 495 -22.41 -1.88 -9.38
CA GLU A 495 -21.17 -1.18 -9.73
C GLU A 495 -21.38 0.33 -9.67
N VAL A 496 -20.43 1.04 -9.06
CA VAL A 496 -20.46 2.50 -8.85
C VAL A 496 -19.16 3.15 -9.30
N GLY A 497 -19.17 4.48 -9.48
CA GLY A 497 -17.99 5.20 -9.94
C GLY A 497 -17.55 4.82 -11.35
N GLY A 498 -18.51 4.58 -12.27
CA GLY A 498 -18.18 4.14 -13.63
C GLY A 498 -17.60 2.72 -13.70
N GLY A 499 -18.03 1.81 -12.82
CA GLY A 499 -17.56 0.42 -12.77
C GLY A 499 -16.22 0.24 -12.01
N LYS A 500 -15.74 1.29 -11.34
CA LYS A 500 -14.46 1.25 -10.60
C LYS A 500 -14.59 0.66 -9.19
N HIS A 501 -15.78 0.69 -8.61
CA HIS A 501 -16.04 0.22 -7.25
C HIS A 501 -17.29 -0.63 -7.20
N LEU A 502 -17.36 -1.56 -6.25
CA LEU A 502 -18.51 -2.45 -6.07
C LEU A 502 -19.20 -2.09 -4.75
N ARG A 503 -20.49 -1.73 -4.82
CA ARG A 503 -21.36 -1.53 -3.67
C ARG A 503 -22.23 -2.76 -3.49
N LEU A 504 -22.25 -3.27 -2.25
CA LEU A 504 -23.05 -4.44 -1.89
C LEU A 504 -23.97 -4.12 -0.72
N ARG A 505 -25.05 -4.87 -0.62
CA ARG A 505 -25.83 -5.03 0.61
C ARG A 505 -25.69 -6.47 1.07
N LEU A 506 -25.25 -6.63 2.31
CA LEU A 506 -24.94 -7.93 2.92
C LEU A 506 -25.86 -8.18 4.09
N SER A 507 -26.40 -9.39 4.26
CA SER A 507 -27.27 -9.76 5.37
C SER A 507 -26.80 -11.04 6.06
N LYS A 508 -27.03 -11.11 7.38
CA LYS A 508 -26.85 -12.32 8.18
C LYS A 508 -27.88 -12.34 9.32
N GLY A 509 -28.81 -13.29 9.28
CA GLY A 509 -29.97 -13.31 10.18
C GLY A 509 -30.81 -12.02 10.02
N PRO A 510 -31.11 -11.30 11.14
CA PRO A 510 -31.90 -10.06 11.08
C PRO A 510 -31.06 -8.83 10.70
N PHE A 511 -29.75 -8.95 10.59
CA PHE A 511 -28.85 -7.83 10.37
C PHE A 511 -28.57 -7.61 8.88
N THR A 512 -28.44 -6.31 8.51
CA THR A 512 -28.11 -5.90 7.14
C THR A 512 -27.18 -4.68 7.17
N TRP A 513 -26.12 -4.72 6.32
CA TRP A 513 -25.15 -3.64 6.20
C TRP A 513 -24.91 -3.26 4.75
N GLY A 514 -24.62 -1.97 4.54
CA GLY A 514 -24.00 -1.49 3.31
C GLY A 514 -22.51 -1.82 3.33
N ALA A 515 -22.02 -2.34 2.20
CA ALA A 515 -20.60 -2.60 2.02
C ALA A 515 -20.09 -1.96 0.73
N ILE A 516 -18.83 -1.54 0.73
CA ILE A 516 -18.15 -1.02 -0.46
C ILE A 516 -16.81 -1.74 -0.64
N PHE A 517 -16.53 -2.13 -1.89
CA PHE A 517 -15.26 -2.70 -2.28
C PHE A 517 -14.63 -1.78 -3.31
N PHE A 518 -13.64 -1.02 -2.88
CA PHE A 518 -12.95 -0.05 -3.72
C PHE A 518 -12.06 -0.74 -4.75
N SER A 519 -11.87 -0.10 -5.91
CA SER A 519 -10.99 -0.55 -7.00
C SER A 519 -11.29 -1.97 -7.51
N THR A 520 -12.55 -2.39 -7.42
CA THR A 520 -13.01 -3.74 -7.79
C THR A 520 -14.40 -3.66 -8.43
N ASN A 521 -14.68 -4.55 -9.37
CA ASN A 521 -15.99 -4.75 -9.98
C ASN A 521 -16.51 -6.17 -9.73
N ALA A 522 -17.74 -6.46 -10.12
CA ALA A 522 -18.39 -7.75 -9.89
C ALA A 522 -17.62 -8.92 -10.52
N GLN A 523 -17.06 -8.73 -11.71
CA GLN A 523 -16.28 -9.73 -12.42
C GLN A 523 -14.97 -10.07 -11.70
N ARG A 524 -14.24 -9.04 -11.23
CA ARG A 524 -12.99 -9.23 -10.45
C ARG A 524 -13.27 -9.89 -9.10
N ALA A 525 -14.34 -9.48 -8.42
CA ALA A 525 -14.75 -10.06 -7.14
C ALA A 525 -15.28 -11.49 -7.28
N ALA A 526 -15.70 -11.90 -8.48
CA ALA A 526 -16.33 -13.19 -8.79
C ALA A 526 -17.51 -13.50 -7.86
N VAL A 527 -18.34 -12.50 -7.57
CA VAL A 527 -19.54 -12.61 -6.72
C VAL A 527 -20.77 -12.10 -7.45
N ALA A 528 -21.91 -12.60 -7.05
CA ALA A 528 -23.19 -12.23 -7.60
C ALA A 528 -24.26 -12.09 -6.50
N GLN A 529 -25.34 -11.37 -6.80
CA GLN A 529 -26.50 -11.33 -5.93
C GLN A 529 -27.01 -12.74 -5.61
N GLY A 530 -27.32 -13.00 -4.35
CA GLY A 530 -27.75 -14.29 -3.84
C GLY A 530 -26.60 -15.23 -3.42
N ASP A 531 -25.34 -14.87 -3.63
CA ASP A 531 -24.20 -15.64 -3.12
C ASP A 531 -24.12 -15.59 -1.60
N VAL A 532 -23.63 -16.68 -1.00
CA VAL A 532 -23.19 -16.70 0.40
C VAL A 532 -21.67 -16.52 0.40
N VAL A 533 -21.21 -15.55 1.19
CA VAL A 533 -19.81 -15.12 1.16
C VAL A 533 -19.23 -14.96 2.56
N ASP A 534 -17.91 -15.15 2.64
CA ASP A 534 -17.07 -14.70 3.76
C ASP A 534 -16.44 -13.37 3.36
N ILE A 535 -16.38 -12.42 4.28
CA ILE A 535 -15.80 -11.09 4.06
C ILE A 535 -14.71 -10.76 5.07
N ALA A 536 -13.66 -10.08 4.63
CA ALA A 536 -12.70 -9.36 5.45
C ALA A 536 -12.91 -7.86 5.20
N PHE A 537 -13.02 -7.06 6.25
CA PHE A 537 -13.42 -5.67 6.14
C PHE A 537 -12.88 -4.80 7.28
N THR A 538 -12.78 -3.51 7.02
CA THR A 538 -12.62 -2.47 8.04
C THR A 538 -13.96 -1.76 8.22
N PRO A 539 -14.55 -1.74 9.43
CA PRO A 539 -15.82 -1.05 9.66
C PRO A 539 -15.61 0.46 9.73
N GLN A 540 -16.59 1.21 9.28
CA GLN A 540 -16.62 2.68 9.34
C GLN A 540 -18.03 3.17 9.63
N ILE A 541 -18.14 4.31 10.32
CA ILE A 541 -19.41 5.03 10.43
C ILE A 541 -19.57 5.90 9.19
N ASN A 542 -20.64 5.66 8.45
CA ASN A 542 -21.05 6.50 7.33
C ASN A 542 -22.16 7.43 7.78
N GLU A 543 -22.00 8.72 7.53
CA GLU A 543 -23.02 9.73 7.79
C GLU A 543 -23.53 10.29 6.45
N TYR A 544 -24.81 10.06 6.19
CA TYR A 544 -25.47 10.57 5.00
C TYR A 544 -26.81 11.18 5.38
N ARG A 545 -27.04 12.46 5.04
CA ARG A 545 -28.27 13.22 5.38
C ARG A 545 -28.61 13.12 6.87
N SER A 546 -27.61 13.30 7.73
CA SER A 546 -27.73 13.21 9.21
C SER A 546 -28.15 11.83 9.75
N MET A 547 -28.17 10.79 8.90
CA MET A 547 -28.31 9.40 9.34
C MET A 547 -26.96 8.74 9.43
N ARG A 548 -26.66 8.17 10.58
CA ARG A 548 -25.43 7.41 10.84
C ARG A 548 -25.70 5.92 10.70
N SER A 549 -24.83 5.23 10.01
CA SER A 549 -24.91 3.77 9.81
C SER A 549 -23.53 3.15 9.75
N VAL A 550 -23.41 1.87 10.11
CA VAL A 550 -22.18 1.12 9.94
C VAL A 550 -22.06 0.70 8.48
N GLN A 551 -20.94 1.05 7.86
CA GLN A 551 -20.54 0.64 6.52
C GLN A 551 -19.32 -0.28 6.60
N LEU A 552 -19.32 -1.33 5.80
CA LEU A 552 -18.20 -2.29 5.72
C LEU A 552 -17.33 -1.96 4.51
N ASN A 553 -16.10 -1.47 4.75
CA ASN A 553 -15.12 -1.27 3.69
C ASN A 553 -14.40 -2.59 3.45
N LEU A 554 -14.74 -3.29 2.37
CA LEU A 554 -14.22 -4.62 2.10
C LEU A 554 -12.73 -4.55 1.73
N VAL A 555 -11.95 -5.43 2.36
CA VAL A 555 -10.54 -5.68 2.05
C VAL A 555 -10.44 -6.90 1.15
N ASP A 556 -11.26 -7.94 1.42
CA ASP A 556 -11.38 -9.13 0.59
C ASP A 556 -12.79 -9.75 0.73
N ILE A 557 -13.23 -10.47 -0.30
CA ILE A 557 -14.50 -11.19 -0.35
C ILE A 557 -14.29 -12.52 -1.06
N ARG A 558 -14.88 -13.58 -0.55
CA ARG A 558 -14.79 -14.90 -1.15
C ARG A 558 -16.07 -15.70 -0.90
N PRO A 559 -16.41 -16.66 -1.76
CA PRO A 559 -17.47 -17.61 -1.48
C PRO A 559 -17.25 -18.28 -0.13
N ASP A 560 -18.33 -18.73 0.52
CA ASP A 560 -18.25 -19.43 1.80
C ASP A 560 -17.35 -20.69 1.74
N LYS A 561 -16.97 -21.18 2.92
CA LYS A 561 -16.02 -22.29 3.05
C LYS A 561 -16.51 -23.56 2.34
N ALA A 562 -17.79 -23.88 2.49
CA ALA A 562 -18.34 -25.13 1.93
C ALA A 562 -18.29 -25.11 0.38
N PHE A 563 -18.64 -23.97 -0.21
CA PHE A 563 -18.53 -23.81 -1.67
C PHE A 563 -17.08 -23.88 -2.15
N ARG A 564 -16.13 -23.27 -1.44
CA ARG A 564 -14.71 -23.30 -1.82
C ARG A 564 -14.12 -24.71 -1.76
N GLU A 565 -14.49 -25.49 -0.76
CA GLU A 565 -14.06 -26.89 -0.61
C GLU A 565 -14.63 -27.75 -1.74
N ALA A 566 -15.93 -27.62 -2.03
CA ALA A 566 -16.57 -28.32 -3.15
C ALA A 566 -15.93 -27.94 -4.50
N GLN A 567 -15.68 -26.65 -4.74
CA GLN A 567 -15.01 -26.19 -5.96
C GLN A 567 -13.55 -26.69 -6.05
N GLY A 568 -12.85 -26.80 -4.94
CA GLY A 568 -11.50 -27.37 -4.88
C GLY A 568 -11.50 -28.85 -5.27
N HIS A 569 -12.46 -29.61 -4.75
CA HIS A 569 -12.66 -31.01 -5.11
C HIS A 569 -12.98 -31.15 -6.62
N ASP A 570 -13.95 -30.40 -7.12
CA ASP A 570 -14.32 -30.38 -8.55
C ASP A 570 -13.12 -30.12 -9.47
N ARG A 571 -12.27 -29.16 -9.09
CA ARG A 571 -11.07 -28.83 -9.87
C ARG A 571 -10.05 -29.97 -9.86
N ALA A 572 -9.86 -30.64 -8.73
CA ALA A 572 -8.93 -31.76 -8.62
C ALA A 572 -9.41 -32.93 -9.49
N VAL A 573 -10.69 -33.29 -9.42
CA VAL A 573 -11.30 -34.36 -10.21
C VAL A 573 -11.26 -34.01 -11.70
N TYR A 574 -11.57 -32.76 -12.07
CA TYR A 574 -11.50 -32.31 -13.47
C TYR A 574 -10.07 -32.36 -14.04
N ARG A 575 -9.06 -31.95 -13.26
CA ARG A 575 -7.64 -32.06 -13.68
C ARG A 575 -7.22 -33.49 -13.88
N LYS A 576 -7.64 -34.41 -13.00
CA LYS A 576 -7.39 -35.85 -13.11
C LYS A 576 -8.01 -36.41 -14.40
N HIS A 577 -9.24 -35.98 -14.72
CA HIS A 577 -9.90 -36.31 -16.01
C HIS A 577 -9.09 -35.82 -17.22
N LEU A 578 -8.66 -34.56 -17.22
CA LEU A 578 -7.88 -33.99 -18.34
C LEU A 578 -6.52 -34.67 -18.54
N SER A 579 -5.88 -35.14 -17.47
CA SER A 579 -4.58 -35.86 -17.54
C SER A 579 -4.75 -37.33 -17.96
N GLY A 580 -5.95 -37.78 -18.24
CA GLY A 580 -6.23 -39.19 -18.58
C GLY A 580 -6.18 -40.14 -17.39
N GLY A 581 -6.24 -39.63 -16.16
CA GLY A 581 -6.25 -40.42 -14.93
C GLY A 581 -7.57 -41.17 -14.75
N GLU A 582 -7.50 -42.39 -14.17
CA GLU A 582 -8.69 -43.17 -13.80
C GLU A 582 -9.47 -42.48 -12.68
N LEU A 583 -10.77 -42.21 -12.92
CA LEU A 583 -11.67 -41.65 -11.92
C LEU A 583 -12.38 -42.81 -11.17
N SER A 584 -12.63 -42.62 -9.88
CA SER A 584 -13.56 -43.50 -9.15
C SER A 584 -15.00 -43.31 -9.69
N CYS A 585 -15.92 -44.25 -9.40
CA CYS A 585 -17.33 -44.12 -9.77
C CYS A 585 -17.93 -42.78 -9.26
N ASP A 586 -17.64 -42.41 -8.02
CA ASP A 586 -18.14 -41.16 -7.40
C ASP A 586 -17.53 -39.92 -8.05
N GLU A 587 -16.23 -39.95 -8.36
CA GLU A 587 -15.54 -38.85 -9.07
C GLU A 587 -16.13 -38.67 -10.49
N ALA A 588 -16.35 -39.76 -11.21
CA ALA A 588 -16.94 -39.72 -12.54
C ALA A 588 -18.40 -39.20 -12.50
N ASP A 589 -19.19 -39.63 -11.51
CA ASP A 589 -20.57 -39.15 -11.32
C ASP A 589 -20.62 -37.67 -10.92
N SER A 590 -19.68 -37.21 -10.13
CA SER A 590 -19.58 -35.79 -9.76
C SER A 590 -19.36 -34.86 -10.96
N LEU A 591 -18.68 -35.34 -12.01
CA LEU A 591 -18.43 -34.59 -13.24
C LEU A 591 -19.47 -34.83 -14.32
N LEU A 592 -20.18 -35.98 -14.32
CA LEU A 592 -21.09 -36.37 -15.42
C LEU A 592 -22.35 -35.51 -15.41
N PRO A 593 -22.60 -34.65 -16.42
CA PRO A 593 -23.80 -33.84 -16.51
C PRO A 593 -25.01 -34.65 -16.97
N ALA A 594 -26.16 -34.30 -16.44
CA ALA A 594 -27.45 -34.76 -16.96
C ALA A 594 -27.94 -33.84 -18.11
N ARG A 595 -28.94 -34.30 -18.87
CA ARG A 595 -29.53 -33.48 -19.95
C ARG A 595 -30.03 -32.11 -19.47
N GLN A 596 -30.62 -32.06 -18.29
CA GLN A 596 -31.10 -30.81 -17.69
C GLN A 596 -29.97 -29.80 -17.41
N ASP A 597 -28.74 -30.27 -17.12
CA ASP A 597 -27.58 -29.40 -16.87
C ASP A 597 -27.16 -28.69 -18.16
N PHE A 598 -27.12 -29.40 -19.30
CA PHE A 598 -26.87 -28.80 -20.61
C PHE A 598 -27.93 -27.77 -20.99
N VAL A 599 -29.19 -28.05 -20.71
CA VAL A 599 -30.31 -27.13 -20.98
C VAL A 599 -30.15 -25.87 -20.13
N ALA A 600 -29.77 -26.00 -18.84
CA ALA A 600 -29.55 -24.89 -17.94
C ALA A 600 -28.38 -24.02 -18.42
N VAL A 601 -27.24 -24.64 -18.73
CA VAL A 601 -26.04 -23.92 -19.23
C VAL A 601 -26.37 -23.20 -20.54
N TRP A 602 -26.95 -23.88 -21.51
CA TRP A 602 -27.27 -23.28 -22.82
C TRP A 602 -28.25 -22.12 -22.72
N ARG A 603 -29.36 -22.29 -21.96
CA ARG A 603 -30.32 -21.19 -21.74
C ARG A 603 -29.71 -19.98 -21.09
N TYR A 604 -28.83 -20.19 -20.11
CA TYR A 604 -28.13 -19.09 -19.44
C TYR A 604 -27.22 -18.36 -20.42
N LEU A 605 -26.38 -19.07 -21.17
CA LEU A 605 -25.49 -18.49 -22.16
C LEU A 605 -26.25 -17.70 -23.22
N ALA A 606 -27.36 -18.26 -23.75
CA ALA A 606 -28.20 -17.60 -24.76
C ALA A 606 -28.89 -16.33 -24.23
N ALA A 607 -29.25 -16.29 -22.95
CA ALA A 607 -29.98 -15.17 -22.35
C ALA A 607 -29.03 -14.02 -21.87
N PHE A 608 -27.82 -14.34 -21.45
CA PHE A 608 -26.93 -13.38 -20.75
C PHE A 608 -25.62 -13.08 -21.49
N SER A 609 -25.36 -13.67 -22.67
CA SER A 609 -24.23 -13.25 -23.49
C SER A 609 -24.52 -11.90 -24.17
N GLN A 610 -23.53 -11.03 -24.18
CA GLN A 610 -23.54 -9.77 -24.94
C GLN A 610 -22.89 -10.03 -26.31
N ASP A 611 -23.59 -9.75 -27.39
CA ASP A 611 -23.12 -10.03 -28.75
C ASP A 611 -22.59 -11.47 -28.93
N GLY A 612 -23.27 -12.45 -28.31
CA GLY A 612 -22.86 -13.85 -28.33
C GLY A 612 -21.61 -14.18 -27.48
N THR A 613 -21.14 -13.24 -26.65
CA THR A 613 -19.92 -13.42 -25.84
C THR A 613 -20.20 -13.26 -24.37
N LEU A 614 -19.62 -14.13 -23.52
CA LEU A 614 -19.66 -14.06 -22.08
C LEU A 614 -18.25 -14.31 -21.52
N CYS A 615 -17.82 -13.50 -20.56
CA CYS A 615 -16.52 -13.64 -19.89
C CYS A 615 -16.72 -13.68 -18.39
N GLU A 616 -16.55 -14.85 -17.75
CA GLU A 616 -16.84 -15.05 -16.33
C GLU A 616 -15.84 -16.02 -15.65
N GLU A 617 -15.72 -15.93 -14.32
CA GLU A 617 -15.08 -16.97 -13.51
C GLU A 617 -16.00 -18.19 -13.43
N LEU A 618 -15.46 -19.40 -13.61
CA LEU A 618 -16.23 -20.63 -13.73
C LEU A 618 -17.14 -20.92 -12.53
N GLY A 619 -16.65 -20.72 -11.31
CA GLY A 619 -17.46 -20.95 -10.11
C GLY A 619 -18.57 -19.91 -9.95
N CYS A 620 -18.32 -18.64 -10.33
CA CYS A 620 -19.36 -17.61 -10.37
C CYS A 620 -20.42 -17.93 -11.42
N LEU A 621 -19.98 -18.34 -12.61
CA LEU A 621 -20.88 -18.78 -13.69
C LEU A 621 -21.77 -19.95 -13.24
N SER A 622 -21.19 -20.97 -12.62
CA SER A 622 -21.90 -22.11 -12.07
C SER A 622 -22.98 -21.70 -11.06
N ARG A 623 -22.65 -20.80 -10.11
CA ARG A 623 -23.62 -20.28 -9.13
C ARG A 623 -24.76 -19.50 -9.79
N LYS A 624 -24.45 -18.67 -10.78
CA LYS A 624 -25.44 -17.89 -11.53
C LYS A 624 -26.41 -18.80 -12.29
N ILE A 625 -25.88 -19.83 -13.00
CA ILE A 625 -26.68 -20.81 -13.71
C ILE A 625 -27.55 -21.59 -12.72
N SER A 626 -26.99 -22.08 -11.62
CA SER A 626 -27.72 -22.83 -10.60
C SER A 626 -28.94 -22.09 -10.06
N ARG A 627 -28.76 -20.77 -9.80
CA ARG A 627 -29.89 -19.92 -9.35
C ARG A 627 -30.94 -19.70 -10.41
N CYS A 628 -30.52 -19.36 -11.62
CA CYS A 628 -31.46 -19.12 -12.71
C CYS A 628 -32.29 -20.38 -13.06
N ALA A 629 -31.65 -21.52 -13.05
CA ALA A 629 -32.28 -22.79 -13.37
C ALA A 629 -32.96 -23.46 -12.17
N LYS A 630 -32.72 -22.96 -10.92
CA LYS A 630 -33.13 -23.60 -9.66
C LYS A 630 -32.64 -25.07 -9.59
N LEU A 631 -31.46 -25.34 -10.12
CA LEU A 631 -30.83 -26.63 -10.23
C LEU A 631 -29.43 -26.59 -9.66
N PRO A 632 -29.02 -27.43 -8.69
CA PRO A 632 -27.66 -27.45 -8.16
C PRO A 632 -26.69 -27.95 -9.26
N LEU A 633 -25.87 -27.06 -9.76
CA LEU A 633 -24.89 -27.34 -10.79
C LEU A 633 -23.49 -27.00 -10.26
N SER A 634 -22.60 -27.99 -10.19
CA SER A 634 -21.23 -27.81 -9.73
C SER A 634 -20.35 -27.13 -10.79
N ALA A 635 -19.23 -26.58 -10.38
CA ALA A 635 -18.26 -25.98 -11.30
C ALA A 635 -17.68 -27.06 -12.25
N GLY A 636 -17.48 -28.28 -11.77
CA GLY A 636 -17.02 -29.41 -12.58
C GLY A 636 -18.01 -29.76 -13.66
N LYS A 637 -19.29 -29.97 -13.31
CA LYS A 637 -20.35 -30.25 -14.30
C LYS A 637 -20.52 -29.11 -15.29
N THR A 638 -20.50 -27.86 -14.83
CA THR A 638 -20.56 -26.70 -15.73
C THR A 638 -19.40 -26.71 -16.72
N ARG A 639 -18.20 -27.03 -16.30
CA ARG A 639 -17.04 -27.12 -17.18
C ARG A 639 -17.17 -28.22 -18.20
N ILE A 640 -17.57 -29.42 -17.81
CA ILE A 640 -17.83 -30.53 -18.73
C ILE A 640 -18.95 -30.17 -19.73
N CYS A 641 -20.04 -29.53 -19.32
CA CYS A 641 -21.05 -29.02 -20.24
C CYS A 641 -20.45 -28.11 -21.31
N LEU A 642 -19.61 -27.16 -20.90
CA LEU A 642 -18.96 -26.22 -21.83
C LEU A 642 -17.98 -26.93 -22.77
N ASP A 643 -17.18 -27.87 -22.26
CA ASP A 643 -16.24 -28.64 -23.09
C ASP A 643 -16.96 -29.50 -24.13
N VAL A 644 -18.06 -30.16 -23.76
CA VAL A 644 -18.92 -30.92 -24.70
C VAL A 644 -19.57 -30.01 -25.74
N LEU A 645 -20.06 -28.83 -25.32
CA LEU A 645 -20.60 -27.85 -26.26
C LEU A 645 -19.54 -27.31 -27.22
N ALA A 646 -18.31 -27.14 -26.75
CA ALA A 646 -17.17 -26.72 -27.58
C ALA A 646 -16.74 -27.82 -28.56
N GLU A 647 -16.69 -29.08 -28.12
CA GLU A 647 -16.43 -30.24 -28.95
C GLU A 647 -17.45 -30.36 -30.11
N GLN A 648 -18.69 -30.03 -29.83
CA GLN A 648 -19.76 -30.03 -30.84
C GLN A 648 -19.82 -28.74 -31.68
N GLY A 649 -18.89 -27.81 -31.49
CA GLY A 649 -18.80 -26.54 -32.23
C GLY A 649 -19.91 -25.54 -31.92
N LEU A 650 -20.64 -25.70 -30.80
CA LEU A 650 -21.71 -24.79 -30.38
C LEU A 650 -21.18 -23.57 -29.61
N VAL A 651 -20.01 -23.69 -28.98
CA VAL A 651 -19.31 -22.59 -28.32
C VAL A 651 -17.83 -22.66 -28.64
N GLN A 652 -17.14 -21.51 -28.55
CA GLN A 652 -15.68 -21.41 -28.49
C GLN A 652 -15.27 -20.99 -27.09
N LEU A 653 -14.26 -21.65 -26.54
CA LEU A 653 -13.74 -21.41 -25.21
C LEU A 653 -12.32 -20.88 -25.30
N GLU A 654 -12.05 -19.76 -24.65
CA GLU A 654 -10.70 -19.18 -24.49
C GLU A 654 -10.41 -19.06 -23.00
N GLN A 655 -9.43 -19.83 -22.52
CA GLN A 655 -9.02 -19.75 -21.12
C GLN A 655 -8.19 -18.48 -20.90
N ARG A 656 -8.62 -17.65 -19.96
CA ARG A 656 -7.91 -16.46 -19.49
C ARG A 656 -7.42 -16.67 -18.06
N PRO A 657 -6.48 -15.88 -17.53
CA PRO A 657 -5.90 -16.12 -16.22
C PRO A 657 -6.90 -16.31 -15.08
N LYS A 658 -8.00 -15.55 -15.08
CA LYS A 658 -9.02 -15.59 -14.01
C LYS A 658 -10.42 -15.91 -14.50
N THR A 659 -10.65 -15.92 -15.81
CA THR A 659 -11.99 -16.07 -16.41
C THR A 659 -11.95 -17.03 -17.58
N LEU A 660 -13.13 -17.46 -17.97
CA LEU A 660 -13.36 -18.21 -19.19
C LEU A 660 -14.16 -17.32 -20.16
N LEU A 661 -13.59 -17.04 -21.32
CA LEU A 661 -14.30 -16.37 -22.40
C LEU A 661 -15.04 -17.42 -23.22
N ILE A 662 -16.33 -17.26 -23.32
CA ILE A 662 -17.26 -18.17 -24.02
C ILE A 662 -17.89 -17.40 -25.17
N ARG A 663 -17.73 -17.88 -26.40
CA ARG A 663 -18.40 -17.31 -27.58
C ARG A 663 -19.41 -18.32 -28.13
N LEU A 664 -20.63 -17.89 -28.29
CA LEU A 664 -21.68 -18.72 -28.91
C LEU A 664 -21.46 -18.81 -30.43
N CYS A 665 -21.47 -20.03 -30.95
CA CYS A 665 -21.39 -20.34 -32.39
C CYS A 665 -22.74 -20.86 -32.87
N ALA A 666 -23.76 -19.99 -32.84
CA ALA A 666 -25.12 -20.41 -33.19
C ALA A 666 -25.32 -20.46 -34.71
N ASP A 667 -25.36 -21.65 -35.29
CA ASP A 667 -25.70 -21.90 -36.70
C ASP A 667 -27.01 -22.69 -36.87
N GLY A 668 -27.77 -22.84 -35.78
CA GLY A 668 -29.08 -23.53 -35.79
C GLY A 668 -29.03 -25.06 -35.96
N ARG A 669 -27.84 -25.69 -35.97
CA ARG A 669 -27.69 -27.14 -36.10
C ARG A 669 -28.20 -27.86 -34.85
N LYS A 670 -28.89 -28.99 -35.08
CA LYS A 670 -29.20 -29.97 -34.02
C LYS A 670 -28.01 -30.92 -33.88
N VAL A 671 -27.46 -31.02 -32.67
CA VAL A 671 -26.34 -31.90 -32.33
C VAL A 671 -26.81 -32.99 -31.35
N ASP A 672 -26.19 -34.16 -31.46
CA ASP A 672 -26.43 -35.27 -30.54
C ASP A 672 -25.30 -35.32 -29.52
N LEU A 673 -25.54 -34.74 -28.35
CA LEU A 673 -24.53 -34.63 -27.27
C LEU A 673 -24.10 -36.01 -26.73
N GLU A 674 -24.96 -37.04 -26.85
CA GLU A 674 -24.64 -38.39 -26.38
C GLU A 674 -23.47 -39.05 -27.14
N LYS A 675 -23.15 -38.56 -28.33
CA LYS A 675 -21.99 -38.98 -29.12
C LYS A 675 -20.67 -38.36 -28.70
N SER A 676 -20.67 -37.46 -27.70
CA SER A 676 -19.46 -36.83 -27.20
C SER A 676 -18.49 -37.87 -26.62
N PRO A 677 -17.23 -37.94 -27.09
CA PRO A 677 -16.17 -38.75 -26.51
C PRO A 677 -16.00 -38.49 -25.00
N ILE A 678 -16.11 -37.22 -24.55
CA ILE A 678 -16.02 -36.83 -23.12
C ILE A 678 -17.12 -37.56 -22.32
N LEU A 679 -18.38 -37.50 -22.77
CA LEU A 679 -19.49 -38.15 -22.05
C LEU A 679 -19.39 -39.67 -22.10
N ILE A 680 -18.98 -40.25 -23.23
CA ILE A 680 -18.78 -41.69 -23.36
C ILE A 680 -17.70 -42.16 -22.39
N HIS A 681 -16.59 -41.43 -22.28
CA HIS A 681 -15.49 -41.75 -21.36
C HIS A 681 -15.93 -41.68 -19.89
N LEU A 682 -16.60 -40.60 -19.48
CA LEU A 682 -17.12 -40.46 -18.12
C LEU A 682 -18.13 -41.53 -17.74
N LYS A 683 -19.03 -41.90 -18.68
CA LYS A 683 -20.02 -42.99 -18.50
C LYS A 683 -19.35 -44.35 -18.29
N LYS A 684 -18.26 -44.66 -19.03
CA LYS A 684 -17.48 -45.89 -18.84
C LYS A 684 -16.83 -45.90 -17.47
N GLN A 685 -16.14 -44.82 -17.08
CA GLN A 685 -15.51 -44.73 -15.75
C GLN A 685 -16.53 -44.83 -14.61
N LYS A 686 -17.73 -44.27 -14.77
CA LYS A 686 -18.82 -44.42 -13.79
C LYS A 686 -19.31 -45.86 -13.70
N ALA A 687 -19.32 -46.60 -14.80
CA ALA A 687 -19.74 -48.01 -14.83
C ALA A 687 -18.65 -48.97 -14.32
N GLY A 688 -17.44 -48.51 -14.07
CA GLY A 688 -16.31 -49.33 -13.62
C GLY A 688 -15.77 -50.25 -14.75
N THR A 689 -15.97 -49.86 -16.01
CA THR A 689 -15.55 -50.62 -17.20
C THR A 689 -14.56 -49.86 -18.05
#